data_95e1874370391cb19c6fdd92d13225fa
#
_entry.id   95e1874370391cb19c6fdd92d13225fa
#
_cell.length_a   1.000
_cell.length_b   1.000
_cell.length_c   1.000
_cell.angle_alpha   90.00
_cell.angle_beta   90.00
_cell.angle_gamma   90.00
#
_symmetry.space_group_name_H-M   'P 1'
#
loop_
_entity.id
_entity.type
_entity.pdbx_description
1 polymer ?
#
loop_
_entity_poly.entity_id
_entity_poly.type
_entity_poly.pdbx_seq_one_letter_code
_entity_poly.pdbx_strand_id
1 'polypeptide(L)'
;MATADEFQKLSLEECVAALEVDPDKGLRTDIAAERVKAYGYNEVVEKKVSPIIRFIKRFWGLTPWMLEITIILCIILNKYLDMYMISALLLLNAILGFAQEHRAANAIETLKQKLKVNSRVLRDGNWLVLPARDLVPGDVVRVRGGDFIPADLKILKGDLEIDQSALTGESLTVAKGKEDTVYSGSIVKSGEANTLVVLTGTKTYFGRTAELVQVAKPKLHSEAVIAQVVKWLLVMVALFIAAALAVSALSRMNALNMAPLMLILLVSAIPVALPAMFTISMAIGSLELVRRGVLITRLNASEDAAGMDTLCADKTGTITMNQLTVAGVLPFEGFTEEDVVRFGALASQEANRDPIDMAFLHEASNRGIDASDYRQTEFLPFDPKTRRTECVIEHGGETFRVIKGSVSVIAGLTNMDAASLEAGMTDYARRGFRTLAVAVDRKGEPVIAGLIALYDKPRPDAKDLIRRLGELGVAVKMLTGDALPIAREIGAEVGLGTRITRIGEVEAALETDPLRAAAITEESNGFAEIYPEDKYALVKALQMKKHIVGMTGDGVNDGPALKQAEVGIAVSSATDVAKAAASAVLTSEGLGNIVDLVTVGRKIYERIHTWLFNKVVKTLASQIFVIVAFFLTGQFVVSAFDMVLLLLLTDFITLTISTDNTRWSRKPNVWNINNVVRISVIIGAIVTVESLSLLYLGMGPLGMAGNMAALHTFSFAILFYFGTVNIFVVRERGRFWQSFPSRALLGTVGAEMILVAVLTTVGMPGLVSIPLSYTLAVVILCLFFALVVNDPVKYRLLNRRPRPAREPAPAGRSHHFTALRRTAGEGTGQNPGH
;
A
#
# COMPACT_ATOMS: atom_id res chain seq x y z
N MET A 1 22.68 30.59 -16.51
CA MET A 1 22.62 29.13 -16.70
C MET A 1 21.56 28.82 -17.73
N ALA A 2 21.92 28.01 -18.70
CA ALA A 2 21.01 27.60 -19.76
C ALA A 2 19.79 26.87 -19.20
N THR A 3 18.63 27.12 -19.77
CA THR A 3 17.37 26.43 -19.47
C THR A 3 17.34 25.05 -20.14
N ALA A 4 16.38 24.18 -19.79
CA ALA A 4 16.23 22.86 -20.44
C ALA A 4 16.11 23.01 -21.97
N ASP A 5 15.37 24.01 -22.40
CA ASP A 5 15.15 24.33 -23.82
C ASP A 5 16.43 24.86 -24.53
N GLU A 6 17.32 25.49 -23.79
CA GLU A 6 18.64 25.94 -24.30
C GLU A 6 19.60 24.76 -24.42
N PHE A 7 19.68 23.86 -23.41
CA PHE A 7 20.51 22.65 -23.49
C PHE A 7 20.04 21.66 -24.58
N GLN A 8 18.74 21.65 -24.90
CA GLN A 8 18.20 20.83 -25.97
C GLN A 8 18.72 21.30 -27.36
N LYS A 9 18.98 22.62 -27.53
CA LYS A 9 19.43 23.21 -28.76
C LYS A 9 20.96 23.20 -28.94
N LEU A 10 21.72 23.06 -27.84
CA LEU A 10 23.16 22.94 -27.88
C LEU A 10 23.61 21.62 -28.49
N SER A 11 24.67 21.62 -29.28
CA SER A 11 25.34 20.40 -29.72
C SER A 11 25.90 19.61 -28.53
N LEU A 12 26.23 18.35 -28.73
CA LEU A 12 26.88 17.55 -27.72
C LEU A 12 28.20 18.12 -27.26
N GLU A 13 29.01 18.61 -28.23
CA GLU A 13 30.32 19.20 -27.97
C GLU A 13 30.22 20.49 -27.15
N GLU A 14 29.22 21.31 -27.43
CA GLU A 14 28.94 22.53 -26.66
C GLU A 14 28.49 22.22 -25.24
N CYS A 15 27.67 21.15 -25.03
CA CYS A 15 27.26 20.70 -23.70
C CYS A 15 28.46 20.19 -22.89
N VAL A 16 29.32 19.36 -23.48
CA VAL A 16 30.53 18.81 -22.85
C VAL A 16 31.49 19.96 -22.47
N ALA A 17 31.69 20.93 -23.37
CA ALA A 17 32.54 22.08 -23.11
C ALA A 17 31.94 22.98 -22.00
N ALA A 18 30.64 23.29 -22.05
CA ALA A 18 29.95 24.10 -21.04
C ALA A 18 29.92 23.47 -19.64
N LEU A 19 29.95 22.15 -19.58
CA LEU A 19 29.95 21.39 -18.32
C LEU A 19 31.37 20.94 -17.91
N GLU A 20 32.42 21.29 -18.69
CA GLU A 20 33.82 21.01 -18.39
C GLU A 20 34.05 19.53 -17.95
N VAL A 21 33.57 18.57 -18.75
CA VAL A 21 33.62 17.14 -18.42
C VAL A 21 34.32 16.35 -19.54
N ASP A 22 35.10 15.34 -19.14
CA ASP A 22 35.64 14.34 -20.06
C ASP A 22 34.65 13.17 -20.17
N PRO A 23 34.00 12.94 -21.33
CA PRO A 23 33.01 11.88 -21.48
C PRO A 23 33.52 10.45 -21.21
N ASP A 24 34.83 10.20 -21.39
CA ASP A 24 35.47 8.90 -21.24
C ASP A 24 35.95 8.63 -19.80
N LYS A 25 36.24 9.71 -19.04
CA LYS A 25 36.71 9.62 -17.65
C LYS A 25 35.62 9.99 -16.63
N GLY A 26 34.61 10.70 -17.10
CA GLY A 26 33.57 11.26 -16.23
C GLY A 26 34.04 12.42 -15.38
N LEU A 27 33.20 12.88 -14.46
CA LEU A 27 33.48 13.99 -13.57
C LEU A 27 34.41 13.55 -12.42
N ARG A 28 35.30 14.46 -11.99
CA ARG A 28 36.10 14.22 -10.78
C ARG A 28 35.23 14.32 -9.52
N THR A 29 35.50 13.47 -8.54
CA THR A 29 34.70 13.40 -7.29
C THR A 29 34.75 14.71 -6.49
N ASP A 30 35.87 15.42 -6.46
CA ASP A 30 36.02 16.73 -5.81
C ASP A 30 35.13 17.80 -6.48
N ILE A 31 35.17 17.89 -7.83
CA ILE A 31 34.30 18.79 -8.60
C ILE A 31 32.81 18.44 -8.41
N ALA A 32 32.47 17.15 -8.38
CA ALA A 32 31.10 16.74 -8.11
C ALA A 32 30.61 17.23 -6.74
N ALA A 33 31.44 17.14 -5.69
CA ALA A 33 31.13 17.66 -4.36
C ALA A 33 30.95 19.18 -4.31
N GLU A 34 31.71 19.93 -5.10
CA GLU A 34 31.53 21.38 -5.26
C GLU A 34 30.22 21.69 -6.00
N ARG A 35 29.91 20.93 -7.05
CA ARG A 35 28.65 21.09 -7.81
C ARG A 35 27.41 20.76 -6.97
N VAL A 36 27.47 19.80 -6.06
CA VAL A 36 26.35 19.55 -5.10
C VAL A 36 26.10 20.80 -4.25
N LYS A 37 27.17 21.52 -3.81
CA LYS A 37 27.00 22.76 -3.04
C LYS A 37 26.41 23.91 -3.89
N ALA A 38 26.76 23.96 -5.17
CA ALA A 38 26.32 25.02 -6.07
C ALA A 38 24.93 24.81 -6.66
N TYR A 39 24.59 23.58 -7.03
CA TYR A 39 23.34 23.22 -7.71
C TYR A 39 22.29 22.61 -6.79
N GLY A 40 22.69 22.12 -5.59
CA GLY A 40 21.88 21.33 -4.69
C GLY A 40 21.80 19.86 -5.12
N TYR A 41 21.03 19.09 -4.36
CA TYR A 41 20.74 17.70 -4.69
C TYR A 41 19.75 17.58 -5.85
N ASN A 42 19.85 16.47 -6.60
CA ASN A 42 18.91 16.11 -7.64
C ASN A 42 17.60 15.58 -7.02
N GLU A 43 16.83 16.46 -6.42
CA GLU A 43 15.53 16.17 -5.83
C GLU A 43 14.59 17.35 -6.01
N VAL A 44 13.31 17.06 -6.23
CA VAL A 44 12.27 18.09 -6.19
C VAL A 44 11.91 18.29 -4.72
N VAL A 45 12.43 19.36 -4.13
CA VAL A 45 12.21 19.69 -2.72
C VAL A 45 10.73 20.01 -2.54
N GLU A 46 9.98 19.15 -1.84
CA GLU A 46 8.67 19.53 -1.33
C GLU A 46 8.83 20.78 -0.46
N LYS A 47 8.04 21.83 -0.73
CA LYS A 47 8.06 23.05 0.10
C LYS A 47 7.81 22.65 1.56
N LYS A 48 8.86 22.61 2.36
CA LYS A 48 8.76 22.31 3.81
C LYS A 48 7.95 23.43 4.44
N VAL A 49 6.70 23.15 4.77
CA VAL A 49 5.87 24.07 5.54
C VAL A 49 6.56 24.33 6.88
N SER A 50 6.75 25.60 7.24
CA SER A 50 7.35 25.99 8.51
C SER A 50 6.73 25.22 9.68
N PRO A 51 7.52 24.71 10.64
CA PRO A 51 6.99 24.04 11.85
C PRO A 51 5.95 24.88 12.58
N ILE A 52 6.13 26.20 12.63
CA ILE A 52 5.19 27.15 13.25
C ILE A 52 3.84 27.13 12.51
N ILE A 53 3.86 27.20 11.19
CA ILE A 53 2.62 27.17 10.39
C ILE A 53 1.90 25.82 10.55
N ARG A 54 2.64 24.70 10.65
CA ARG A 54 2.05 23.38 10.94
C ARG A 54 1.41 23.35 12.31
N PHE A 55 2.04 23.94 13.33
CA PHE A 55 1.48 24.04 14.68
C PHE A 55 0.20 24.89 14.69
N ILE A 56 0.20 26.06 14.06
CA ILE A 56 -0.96 26.96 13.98
C ILE A 56 -2.12 26.29 13.24
N LYS A 57 -1.86 25.54 12.16
CA LYS A 57 -2.90 24.78 11.46
C LYS A 57 -3.62 23.75 12.34
N ARG A 58 -3.06 23.37 13.51
CA ARG A 58 -3.72 22.46 14.46
C ARG A 58 -4.91 23.07 15.18
N PHE A 59 -5.01 24.40 15.19
CA PHE A 59 -6.17 25.12 15.69
C PHE A 59 -7.26 25.26 14.61
N TRP A 60 -7.07 24.73 13.41
CA TRP A 60 -8.03 24.81 12.30
C TRP A 60 -8.59 23.43 11.98
N GLY A 61 -9.90 23.26 12.12
CA GLY A 61 -10.59 22.00 11.83
C GLY A 61 -11.78 21.77 12.74
N LEU A 62 -12.58 20.74 12.42
CA LEU A 62 -13.85 20.51 13.11
C LEU A 62 -13.69 20.33 14.62
N THR A 63 -12.72 19.51 15.04
CA THR A 63 -12.46 19.23 16.46
C THR A 63 -11.95 20.46 17.24
N PRO A 64 -10.93 21.23 16.77
CA PRO A 64 -10.55 22.50 17.40
C PRO A 64 -11.70 23.48 17.47
N TRP A 65 -12.45 23.68 16.38
CA TRP A 65 -13.60 24.61 16.38
C TRP A 65 -14.67 24.26 17.42
N MET A 66 -14.95 22.97 17.63
CA MET A 66 -15.86 22.55 18.69
C MET A 66 -15.35 22.96 20.09
N LEU A 67 -14.04 22.85 20.36
CA LEU A 67 -13.43 23.29 21.62
C LEU A 67 -13.46 24.82 21.72
N GLU A 68 -13.17 25.55 20.65
CA GLU A 68 -13.21 27.01 20.62
C GLU A 68 -14.62 27.54 20.85
N ILE A 69 -15.64 26.98 20.23
CA ILE A 69 -17.07 27.30 20.48
C ILE A 69 -17.40 27.02 21.95
N THR A 70 -16.88 25.93 22.51
CA THR A 70 -17.09 25.57 23.91
C THR A 70 -16.44 26.60 24.85
N ILE A 71 -15.23 27.07 24.53
CA ILE A 71 -14.53 28.12 25.29
C ILE A 71 -15.37 29.42 25.27
N ILE A 72 -15.87 29.83 24.10
CA ILE A 72 -16.72 31.02 23.97
C ILE A 72 -17.99 30.88 24.83
N LEU A 73 -18.60 29.70 24.79
CA LEU A 73 -19.79 29.41 25.59
C LEU A 73 -19.50 29.45 27.10
N CYS A 74 -18.34 28.97 27.55
CA CYS A 74 -17.89 29.08 28.94
C CYS A 74 -17.73 30.53 29.39
N ILE A 75 -17.21 31.40 28.51
CA ILE A 75 -17.07 32.83 28.78
C ILE A 75 -18.44 33.47 28.98
N ILE A 76 -19.39 33.20 28.05
CA ILE A 76 -20.78 33.72 28.11
C ILE A 76 -21.49 33.28 29.40
N LEU A 77 -21.23 32.05 29.85
CA LEU A 77 -21.81 31.48 31.07
C LEU A 77 -21.02 31.81 32.34
N ASN A 78 -19.97 32.66 32.30
CA ASN A 78 -19.06 33.00 33.40
C ASN A 78 -18.41 31.80 34.10
N LYS A 79 -18.17 30.69 33.32
CA LYS A 79 -17.53 29.46 33.83
C LYS A 79 -16.03 29.47 33.54
N TYR A 80 -15.29 30.32 34.20
CA TYR A 80 -13.88 30.55 33.91
C TYR A 80 -12.98 29.33 34.17
N LEU A 81 -13.28 28.51 35.19
CA LEU A 81 -12.52 27.28 35.45
C LEU A 81 -12.61 26.29 34.27
N ASP A 82 -13.83 26.06 33.79
CA ASP A 82 -14.09 25.20 32.64
C ASP A 82 -13.39 25.78 31.38
N MET A 83 -13.43 27.10 31.17
CA MET A 83 -12.73 27.79 30.08
C MET A 83 -11.21 27.53 30.11
N TYR A 84 -10.55 27.68 31.28
CA TYR A 84 -9.12 27.44 31.38
C TYR A 84 -8.77 25.97 31.11
N MET A 85 -9.55 25.01 31.59
CA MET A 85 -9.34 23.59 31.38
C MET A 85 -9.53 23.21 29.91
N ILE A 86 -10.56 23.73 29.24
CA ILE A 86 -10.78 23.45 27.80
C ILE A 86 -9.70 24.11 26.96
N SER A 87 -9.24 25.32 27.32
CA SER A 87 -8.13 25.97 26.65
C SER A 87 -6.82 25.19 26.82
N ALA A 88 -6.55 24.65 28.01
CA ALA A 88 -5.41 23.77 28.26
C ALA A 88 -5.51 22.47 27.45
N LEU A 89 -6.69 21.89 27.36
CA LEU A 89 -6.95 20.69 26.53
C LEU A 89 -6.71 20.99 25.04
N LEU A 90 -7.19 22.12 24.53
CA LEU A 90 -6.98 22.54 23.14
C LEU A 90 -5.48 22.69 22.85
N LEU A 91 -4.74 23.35 23.73
CA LEU A 91 -3.29 23.53 23.59
C LEU A 91 -2.54 22.19 23.68
N LEU A 92 -2.87 21.35 24.65
CA LEU A 92 -2.28 20.01 24.80
C LEU A 92 -2.51 19.17 23.55
N ASN A 93 -3.73 19.19 23.01
CA ASN A 93 -4.05 18.47 21.76
C ASN A 93 -3.25 19.00 20.57
N ALA A 94 -3.06 20.31 20.46
CA ALA A 94 -2.24 20.90 19.41
C ALA A 94 -0.77 20.44 19.55
N ILE A 95 -0.22 20.44 20.77
CA ILE A 95 1.16 19.98 21.06
C ILE A 95 1.31 18.48 20.76
N LEU A 96 0.41 17.64 21.28
CA LEU A 96 0.46 16.19 21.07
C LEU A 96 0.30 15.84 19.58
N GLY A 97 -0.67 16.47 18.92
CA GLY A 97 -0.90 16.27 17.49
C GLY A 97 0.32 16.68 16.64
N PHE A 98 0.97 17.78 16.99
CA PHE A 98 2.20 18.24 16.33
C PHE A 98 3.36 17.26 16.55
N ALA A 99 3.58 16.82 17.80
CA ALA A 99 4.64 15.86 18.14
C ALA A 99 4.43 14.50 17.44
N GLN A 100 3.19 14.03 17.36
CA GLN A 100 2.83 12.78 16.68
C GLN A 100 3.03 12.87 15.18
N GLU A 101 2.59 13.97 14.55
CA GLU A 101 2.83 14.17 13.11
C GLU A 101 4.32 14.22 12.80
N HIS A 102 5.10 14.89 13.64
CA HIS A 102 6.55 14.96 13.46
C HIS A 102 7.20 13.58 13.56
N ARG A 103 6.81 12.74 14.53
CA ARG A 103 7.29 11.34 14.64
C ARG A 103 6.89 10.49 13.45
N ALA A 104 5.63 10.61 12.98
CA ALA A 104 5.15 9.89 11.81
C ALA A 104 5.88 10.32 10.54
N ALA A 105 6.08 11.64 10.34
CA ALA A 105 6.83 12.18 9.20
C ALA A 105 8.29 11.70 9.18
N ASN A 106 8.97 11.65 10.35
CA ASN A 106 10.33 11.16 10.45
C ASN A 106 10.42 9.64 10.15
N ALA A 107 9.43 8.85 10.59
CA ALA A 107 9.36 7.43 10.26
C ALA A 107 9.22 7.22 8.74
N ILE A 108 8.33 7.97 8.08
CA ILE A 108 8.14 7.93 6.62
C ILE A 108 9.42 8.36 5.90
N GLU A 109 10.08 9.42 6.34
CA GLU A 109 11.33 9.91 5.76
C GLU A 109 12.43 8.85 5.83
N THR A 110 12.56 8.16 6.97
CA THR A 110 13.50 7.04 7.14
C THR A 110 13.19 5.88 6.18
N LEU A 111 11.90 5.63 5.92
CA LEU A 111 11.46 4.62 4.95
C LEU A 111 11.76 5.04 3.51
N LYS A 112 11.46 6.29 3.15
CA LYS A 112 11.78 6.86 1.82
C LYS A 112 13.29 6.80 1.53
N GLN A 113 14.13 7.00 2.54
CA GLN A 113 15.59 6.90 2.38
C GLN A 113 16.08 5.48 2.00
N LYS A 114 15.35 4.43 2.35
CA LYS A 114 15.67 3.05 1.96
C LYS A 114 15.24 2.70 0.53
N LEU A 115 14.38 3.51 -0.08
CA LEU A 115 13.85 3.33 -1.44
C LEU A 115 14.56 4.23 -2.46
N LYS A 116 15.82 4.62 -2.22
CA LYS A 116 16.57 5.48 -3.12
C LYS A 116 16.77 4.81 -4.47
N VAL A 117 16.39 5.51 -5.54
CA VAL A 117 16.77 5.17 -6.91
C VAL A 117 18.28 5.35 -7.01
N ASN A 118 18.97 4.36 -7.52
CA ASN A 118 20.41 4.40 -7.74
C ASN A 118 20.70 4.59 -9.22
N SER A 119 21.79 5.28 -9.53
CA SER A 119 22.26 5.48 -10.90
C SER A 119 23.71 5.01 -11.04
N ARG A 120 24.05 4.47 -12.21
CA ARG A 120 25.43 4.11 -12.55
C ARG A 120 26.11 5.32 -13.14
N VAL A 121 27.10 5.82 -12.46
CA VAL A 121 27.79 7.08 -12.76
C VAL A 121 29.26 6.83 -12.99
N LEU A 122 29.84 7.41 -14.03
CA LEU A 122 31.26 7.39 -14.29
C LEU A 122 31.92 8.58 -13.59
N ARG A 123 32.77 8.32 -12.60
CA ARG A 123 33.59 9.33 -11.93
C ARG A 123 35.02 8.85 -11.77
N ASP A 124 35.96 9.73 -11.93
CA ASP A 124 37.40 9.42 -11.84
C ASP A 124 37.81 8.17 -12.67
N GLY A 125 37.19 7.98 -13.85
CA GLY A 125 37.41 6.86 -14.75
C GLY A 125 36.80 5.53 -14.32
N ASN A 126 36.02 5.47 -13.22
CA ASN A 126 35.40 4.27 -12.69
C ASN A 126 33.87 4.37 -12.66
N TRP A 127 33.20 3.27 -13.00
CA TRP A 127 31.75 3.16 -12.87
C TRP A 127 31.36 2.88 -11.41
N LEU A 128 30.62 3.81 -10.82
CA LEU A 128 30.14 3.76 -9.44
C LEU A 128 28.60 3.68 -9.43
N VAL A 129 28.05 3.04 -8.40
CA VAL A 129 26.59 3.09 -8.16
C VAL A 129 26.33 4.10 -7.05
N LEU A 130 25.66 5.19 -7.38
CA LEU A 130 25.35 6.28 -6.46
C LEU A 130 23.85 6.51 -6.41
N PRO A 131 23.31 7.02 -5.28
CA PRO A 131 21.93 7.49 -5.24
C PRO A 131 21.67 8.56 -6.32
N ALA A 132 20.60 8.43 -7.08
CA ALA A 132 20.25 9.41 -8.13
C ALA A 132 20.14 10.85 -7.59
N ARG A 133 19.84 10.99 -6.30
CA ARG A 133 19.85 12.27 -5.59
C ARG A 133 21.20 12.99 -5.63
N ASP A 134 22.30 12.24 -5.68
CA ASP A 134 23.66 12.77 -5.60
C ASP A 134 24.25 13.11 -6.99
N LEU A 135 23.41 13.02 -8.05
CA LEU A 135 23.75 13.43 -9.41
C LEU A 135 23.86 14.95 -9.51
N VAL A 136 24.85 15.39 -10.29
CA VAL A 136 25.06 16.80 -10.61
C VAL A 136 25.20 17.02 -12.12
N PRO A 137 24.93 18.21 -12.63
CA PRO A 137 25.22 18.53 -14.03
C PRO A 137 26.66 18.24 -14.37
N GLY A 138 26.90 17.50 -15.47
CA GLY A 138 28.21 17.03 -15.90
C GLY A 138 28.54 15.59 -15.49
N ASP A 139 27.75 14.92 -14.68
CA ASP A 139 27.91 13.48 -14.46
C ASP A 139 27.62 12.70 -15.75
N VAL A 140 28.42 11.65 -16.01
CA VAL A 140 28.15 10.69 -17.07
C VAL A 140 27.42 9.50 -16.47
N VAL A 141 26.20 9.23 -16.94
CA VAL A 141 25.30 8.20 -16.41
C VAL A 141 24.99 7.15 -17.47
N ARG A 142 25.00 5.88 -17.08
CA ARG A 142 24.59 4.77 -17.93
C ARG A 142 23.17 4.36 -17.59
N VAL A 143 22.29 4.36 -18.60
CA VAL A 143 20.88 3.97 -18.50
C VAL A 143 20.56 2.85 -19.47
N ARG A 144 19.68 1.94 -19.07
CA ARG A 144 19.28 0.75 -19.83
C ARG A 144 17.79 0.47 -19.69
N GLY A 145 17.27 -0.46 -20.47
CA GLY A 145 15.88 -0.92 -20.39
C GLY A 145 15.46 -1.26 -18.95
N GLY A 146 14.36 -0.66 -18.51
CA GLY A 146 13.84 -0.77 -17.14
C GLY A 146 14.31 0.31 -16.16
N ASP A 147 15.28 1.14 -16.51
CA ASP A 147 15.74 2.23 -15.67
C ASP A 147 14.83 3.46 -15.80
N PHE A 148 14.70 4.18 -14.68
CA PHE A 148 14.15 5.53 -14.63
C PHE A 148 15.20 6.54 -15.12
N ILE A 149 14.81 7.50 -15.94
CA ILE A 149 15.68 8.63 -16.28
C ILE A 149 15.78 9.55 -15.06
N PRO A 150 16.94 9.57 -14.37
CA PRO A 150 17.06 10.17 -13.04
C PRO A 150 17.17 11.71 -13.06
N ALA A 151 17.53 12.29 -14.19
CA ALA A 151 17.74 13.70 -14.41
C ALA A 151 17.47 14.03 -15.88
N ASP A 152 17.53 15.27 -16.33
CA ASP A 152 17.52 15.56 -17.77
C ASP A 152 18.92 15.22 -18.34
N LEU A 153 18.94 14.29 -19.32
CA LEU A 153 20.16 13.70 -19.83
C LEU A 153 20.27 13.94 -21.35
N LYS A 154 21.50 14.07 -21.85
CA LYS A 154 21.82 14.09 -23.28
C LYS A 154 22.58 12.82 -23.66
N ILE A 155 22.15 12.13 -24.72
CA ILE A 155 22.76 10.85 -25.11
C ILE A 155 24.15 11.09 -25.73
N LEU A 156 25.18 10.50 -25.13
CA LEU A 156 26.57 10.50 -25.61
C LEU A 156 26.77 9.36 -26.63
N LYS A 157 26.31 8.16 -26.30
CA LYS A 157 26.49 6.94 -27.11
C LYS A 157 25.41 5.92 -26.80
N GLY A 158 24.87 5.26 -27.83
CA GLY A 158 23.82 4.25 -27.71
C GLY A 158 22.46 4.80 -28.13
N ASP A 159 21.44 3.92 -28.14
CA ASP A 159 20.07 4.21 -28.54
C ASP A 159 19.09 3.73 -27.49
N LEU A 160 18.01 4.47 -27.29
CA LEU A 160 16.99 4.21 -26.29
C LEU A 160 15.60 4.31 -26.92
N GLU A 161 14.71 3.39 -26.53
CA GLU A 161 13.26 3.58 -26.69
C GLU A 161 12.68 4.03 -25.34
N ILE A 162 12.08 5.21 -25.32
CA ILE A 162 11.67 5.90 -24.11
C ILE A 162 10.17 6.10 -24.07
N ASP A 163 9.56 5.73 -22.95
CA ASP A 163 8.19 6.05 -22.59
C ASP A 163 8.17 7.39 -21.85
N GLN A 164 7.57 8.38 -22.47
CA GLN A 164 7.39 9.72 -21.93
C GLN A 164 5.95 10.01 -21.53
N SER A 165 5.10 8.99 -21.45
CA SER A 165 3.66 9.12 -21.15
C SER A 165 3.38 9.84 -19.83
N ALA A 166 4.25 9.65 -18.83
CA ALA A 166 4.16 10.36 -17.55
C ALA A 166 4.37 11.87 -17.66
N LEU A 167 5.01 12.35 -18.74
CA LEU A 167 5.32 13.77 -18.98
C LEU A 167 4.38 14.40 -20.01
N THR A 168 4.12 13.69 -21.11
CA THR A 168 3.38 14.20 -22.26
C THR A 168 1.92 13.78 -22.31
N GLY A 169 1.57 12.71 -21.55
CA GLY A 169 0.26 12.07 -21.63
C GLY A 169 0.06 11.14 -22.84
N GLU A 170 1.05 11.07 -23.73
CA GLU A 170 1.00 10.24 -24.94
C GLU A 170 1.66 8.88 -24.67
N SER A 171 0.96 7.78 -25.01
CA SER A 171 1.38 6.41 -24.70
C SER A 171 2.39 5.81 -25.69
N LEU A 172 2.80 6.56 -26.73
CA LEU A 172 3.74 6.07 -27.74
C LEU A 172 5.19 6.19 -27.23
N THR A 173 5.96 5.13 -27.40
CA THR A 173 7.41 5.15 -27.15
C THR A 173 8.11 5.97 -28.22
N VAL A 174 9.10 6.75 -27.81
CA VAL A 174 9.91 7.60 -28.68
C VAL A 174 11.33 7.03 -28.77
N ALA A 175 11.79 6.74 -29.98
CA ALA A 175 13.18 6.38 -30.22
C ALA A 175 14.08 7.61 -30.07
N LYS A 176 15.17 7.48 -29.30
CA LYS A 176 16.16 8.50 -28.99
C LYS A 176 17.56 7.97 -29.23
N GLY A 177 18.35 8.69 -30.05
CA GLY A 177 19.71 8.33 -30.39
C GLY A 177 20.73 9.37 -29.89
N LYS A 178 21.97 9.23 -30.36
CA LYS A 178 23.07 10.16 -30.04
C LYS A 178 22.66 11.63 -30.24
N GLU A 179 22.99 12.47 -29.27
CA GLU A 179 22.67 13.92 -29.20
C GLU A 179 21.23 14.26 -28.79
N ASP A 180 20.33 13.29 -28.77
CA ASP A 180 18.99 13.53 -28.26
C ASP A 180 18.98 13.78 -26.76
N THR A 181 17.99 14.58 -26.34
CA THR A 181 17.73 14.83 -24.92
C THR A 181 16.61 13.91 -24.44
N VAL A 182 16.80 13.33 -23.25
CA VAL A 182 15.84 12.51 -22.53
C VAL A 182 15.56 13.15 -21.18
N TYR A 183 14.30 13.16 -20.77
CA TYR A 183 13.82 13.94 -19.63
C TYR A 183 13.63 13.09 -18.38
N SER A 184 13.97 13.69 -17.25
CA SER A 184 13.70 13.12 -15.92
C SER A 184 12.24 12.70 -15.78
N GLY A 185 12.01 11.52 -15.17
CA GLY A 185 10.67 10.96 -15.00
C GLY A 185 10.19 10.10 -16.16
N SER A 186 10.93 10.05 -17.28
CA SER A 186 10.69 9.09 -18.36
C SER A 186 11.27 7.71 -18.03
N ILE A 187 10.83 6.69 -18.76
CA ILE A 187 11.19 5.30 -18.55
C ILE A 187 11.87 4.76 -19.79
N VAL A 188 13.00 4.09 -19.62
CA VAL A 188 13.65 3.36 -20.71
C VAL A 188 12.93 2.04 -20.93
N LYS A 189 12.25 1.86 -22.06
CA LYS A 189 11.58 0.60 -22.43
C LYS A 189 12.56 -0.43 -22.97
N SER A 190 13.46 0.00 -23.86
CA SER A 190 14.50 -0.86 -24.43
C SER A 190 15.73 -0.04 -24.80
N GLY A 191 16.85 -0.71 -25.03
CA GLY A 191 18.13 -0.11 -25.38
C GLY A 191 19.03 0.17 -24.18
N GLU A 192 20.23 0.67 -24.47
CA GLU A 192 21.24 1.09 -23.49
C GLU A 192 22.04 2.27 -24.03
N ALA A 193 22.28 3.26 -23.17
CA ALA A 193 23.04 4.44 -23.56
C ALA A 193 23.90 4.99 -22.42
N ASN A 194 25.06 5.55 -22.77
CA ASN A 194 25.81 6.45 -21.92
C ASN A 194 25.31 7.88 -22.17
N THR A 195 25.03 8.62 -21.12
CA THR A 195 24.35 9.92 -21.18
C THR A 195 25.06 10.93 -20.28
N LEU A 196 24.93 12.19 -20.59
CA LEU A 196 25.46 13.33 -19.83
C LEU A 196 24.32 14.01 -19.07
N VAL A 197 24.45 14.19 -17.77
CA VAL A 197 23.51 14.94 -16.94
C VAL A 197 23.61 16.43 -17.28
N VAL A 198 22.53 17.00 -17.77
CA VAL A 198 22.46 18.43 -18.12
C VAL A 198 21.73 19.26 -17.09
N LEU A 199 20.61 18.75 -16.52
CA LEU A 199 19.85 19.46 -15.50
C LEU A 199 19.42 18.49 -14.38
N THR A 200 19.31 19.01 -13.16
CA THR A 200 18.96 18.25 -11.96
C THR A 200 17.87 18.94 -11.14
N GLY A 201 17.13 18.16 -10.34
CA GLY A 201 16.16 18.63 -9.34
C GLY A 201 15.02 19.45 -9.93
N THR A 202 14.74 20.60 -9.31
CA THR A 202 13.63 21.50 -9.73
C THR A 202 13.84 22.16 -11.09
N LYS A 203 15.05 22.08 -11.66
CA LYS A 203 15.37 22.64 -12.96
C LYS A 203 15.09 21.68 -14.11
N THR A 204 14.89 20.38 -13.85
CA THR A 204 14.51 19.39 -14.85
C THR A 204 13.12 19.69 -15.44
N TYR A 205 12.84 19.14 -16.61
CA TYR A 205 11.52 19.26 -17.24
C TYR A 205 10.40 18.75 -16.29
N PHE A 206 10.62 17.61 -15.65
CA PHE A 206 9.69 17.06 -14.65
C PHE A 206 9.60 17.94 -13.41
N GLY A 207 10.72 18.45 -12.91
CA GLY A 207 10.75 19.30 -11.71
C GLY A 207 9.91 20.55 -11.83
N ARG A 208 9.86 21.17 -13.02
CA ARG A 208 9.00 22.33 -13.32
C ARG A 208 7.51 21.94 -13.38
N THR A 209 7.20 20.78 -13.95
CA THR A 209 5.82 20.29 -14.11
C THR A 209 5.26 19.72 -12.80
N ALA A 210 6.11 19.09 -11.96
CA ALA A 210 5.71 18.53 -10.68
C ALA A 210 5.14 19.59 -9.71
N GLU A 211 5.55 20.84 -9.81
CA GLU A 211 4.97 21.93 -9.02
C GLU A 211 3.49 22.18 -9.39
N LEU A 212 3.06 21.88 -10.61
CA LEU A 212 1.68 21.98 -11.09
C LEU A 212 0.82 20.74 -10.76
N VAL A 213 1.44 19.56 -10.60
CA VAL A 213 0.75 18.28 -10.41
C VAL A 213 0.50 17.94 -8.92
N GLN A 214 1.10 18.66 -7.97
CA GLN A 214 0.89 18.46 -6.52
C GLN A 214 -0.55 18.69 -6.04
N VAL A 215 -1.50 19.06 -6.91
CA VAL A 215 -2.88 19.43 -6.57
C VAL A 215 -3.82 18.22 -6.42
N ALA A 216 -3.51 17.07 -6.95
CA ALA A 216 -4.39 15.89 -6.90
C ALA A 216 -3.94 14.89 -5.82
N LYS A 217 -4.36 15.10 -4.57
CA LYS A 217 -4.26 14.07 -3.54
C LYS A 217 -5.38 13.04 -3.74
N PRO A 218 -5.08 11.74 -3.90
CA PRO A 218 -6.13 10.71 -3.91
C PRO A 218 -6.88 10.75 -2.57
N LYS A 219 -8.22 10.69 -2.62
CA LYS A 219 -9.05 10.60 -1.41
C LYS A 219 -8.73 9.30 -0.69
N LEU A 220 -8.28 9.41 0.54
CA LEU A 220 -7.87 8.29 1.38
C LEU A 220 -9.13 7.56 1.90
N HIS A 221 -9.13 6.23 1.84
CA HIS A 221 -10.25 5.41 2.36
C HIS A 221 -10.47 5.67 3.86
N SER A 222 -9.40 5.78 4.62
CA SER A 222 -9.38 6.14 6.04
C SER A 222 -10.01 7.50 6.33
N GLU A 223 -9.81 8.51 5.48
CA GLU A 223 -10.43 9.83 5.64
C GLU A 223 -11.96 9.75 5.51
N ALA A 224 -12.47 8.92 4.60
CA ALA A 224 -13.90 8.70 4.44
C ALA A 224 -14.51 8.02 5.67
N VAL A 225 -13.83 7.03 6.26
CA VAL A 225 -14.25 6.37 7.51
C VAL A 225 -14.28 7.37 8.66
N ILE A 226 -13.20 8.17 8.83
CA ILE A 226 -13.12 9.22 9.85
C ILE A 226 -14.29 10.20 9.70
N ALA A 227 -14.51 10.72 8.49
CA ALA A 227 -15.58 11.67 8.21
C ALA A 227 -16.97 11.10 8.53
N GLN A 228 -17.20 9.83 8.19
CA GLN A 228 -18.47 9.15 8.48
C GLN A 228 -18.70 8.98 9.98
N VAL A 229 -17.68 8.63 10.75
CA VAL A 229 -17.76 8.50 12.20
C VAL A 229 -18.05 9.85 12.86
N VAL A 230 -17.30 10.88 12.48
CA VAL A 230 -17.54 12.25 13.01
C VAL A 230 -18.94 12.72 12.68
N LYS A 231 -19.44 12.47 11.46
CA LYS A 231 -20.81 12.77 11.07
C LYS A 231 -21.84 12.09 11.99
N TRP A 232 -21.65 10.79 12.28
CA TRP A 232 -22.53 10.05 13.20
C TRP A 232 -22.51 10.62 14.61
N LEU A 233 -21.33 10.97 15.13
CA LEU A 233 -21.20 11.59 16.46
C LEU A 233 -21.90 12.94 16.52
N LEU A 234 -21.76 13.77 15.49
CA LEU A 234 -22.43 15.07 15.40
C LEU A 234 -23.97 14.96 15.32
N VAL A 235 -24.46 14.04 14.46
CA VAL A 235 -25.90 13.78 14.36
C VAL A 235 -26.46 13.32 15.72
N MET A 236 -25.73 12.47 16.42
CA MET A 236 -26.09 11.98 17.73
C MET A 236 -26.18 13.11 18.77
N VAL A 237 -25.16 13.99 18.83
CA VAL A 237 -25.17 15.16 19.72
C VAL A 237 -26.33 16.10 19.42
N ALA A 238 -26.55 16.40 18.15
CA ALA A 238 -27.65 17.25 17.73
C ALA A 238 -29.01 16.67 18.15
N LEU A 239 -29.19 15.33 18.00
CA LEU A 239 -30.40 14.65 18.44
C LEU A 239 -30.59 14.73 19.96
N PHE A 240 -29.51 14.55 20.74
CA PHE A 240 -29.59 14.62 22.20
C PHE A 240 -29.83 16.05 22.71
N ILE A 241 -29.22 17.05 22.07
CA ILE A 241 -29.49 18.48 22.38
C ILE A 241 -30.95 18.80 22.04
N ALA A 242 -31.44 18.36 20.88
CA ALA A 242 -32.85 18.59 20.49
C ALA A 242 -33.81 17.90 21.48
N ALA A 243 -33.54 16.68 21.90
CA ALA A 243 -34.32 15.96 22.90
C ALA A 243 -34.30 16.68 24.25
N ALA A 244 -33.14 17.15 24.73
CA ALA A 244 -33.03 17.91 25.96
C ALA A 244 -33.82 19.24 25.91
N LEU A 245 -33.75 19.96 24.78
CA LEU A 245 -34.54 21.17 24.58
C LEU A 245 -36.05 20.88 24.51
N ALA A 246 -36.45 19.82 23.86
CA ALA A 246 -37.89 19.43 23.78
C ALA A 246 -38.42 19.10 25.18
N VAL A 247 -37.71 18.31 25.96
CA VAL A 247 -38.11 17.98 27.34
C VAL A 247 -38.11 19.25 28.22
N SER A 248 -37.15 20.14 28.09
CA SER A 248 -37.09 21.42 28.80
C SER A 248 -38.31 22.29 28.45
N ALA A 249 -38.69 22.35 27.18
CA ALA A 249 -39.88 23.11 26.74
C ALA A 249 -41.19 22.52 27.32
N LEU A 250 -41.30 21.17 27.31
CA LEU A 250 -42.45 20.48 27.90
C LEU A 250 -42.54 20.70 29.41
N SER A 251 -41.37 20.75 30.11
CA SER A 251 -41.28 20.98 31.55
C SER A 251 -41.35 22.47 31.90
N ARG A 252 -41.57 23.39 30.92
CA ARG A 252 -41.61 24.85 31.09
C ARG A 252 -40.36 25.41 31.75
N MET A 253 -39.21 24.76 31.56
CA MET A 253 -37.88 25.24 32.06
C MET A 253 -37.34 26.31 31.11
N ASN A 254 -36.62 27.30 31.64
CA ASN A 254 -35.93 28.29 30.80
C ASN A 254 -34.81 27.62 30.01
N ALA A 255 -34.77 27.83 28.70
CA ALA A 255 -33.77 27.26 27.80
C ALA A 255 -32.30 27.61 28.20
N LEU A 256 -32.11 28.80 28.80
CA LEU A 256 -30.81 29.21 29.34
C LEU A 256 -30.30 28.30 30.48
N ASN A 257 -31.21 27.70 31.25
CA ASN A 257 -30.85 26.75 32.30
C ASN A 257 -30.32 25.43 31.73
N MET A 258 -30.55 25.15 30.41
CA MET A 258 -30.01 23.96 29.71
C MET A 258 -28.62 24.18 29.11
N ALA A 259 -28.14 25.43 29.08
CA ALA A 259 -26.83 25.73 28.49
C ALA A 259 -25.67 24.90 29.08
N PRO A 260 -25.58 24.66 30.41
CA PRO A 260 -24.56 23.77 30.99
C PRO A 260 -24.68 22.33 30.47
N LEU A 261 -25.90 21.79 30.32
CA LEU A 261 -26.14 20.45 29.78
C LEU A 261 -25.69 20.37 28.33
N MET A 262 -26.04 21.39 27.52
CA MET A 262 -25.58 21.44 26.11
C MET A 262 -24.05 21.46 26.00
N LEU A 263 -23.38 22.21 26.87
CA LEU A 263 -21.92 22.29 26.97
C LEU A 263 -21.33 20.90 27.27
N ILE A 264 -21.85 20.20 28.27
CA ILE A 264 -21.42 18.86 28.65
C ILE A 264 -21.58 17.87 27.49
N LEU A 265 -22.75 17.89 26.80
CA LEU A 265 -23.02 17.02 25.67
C LEU A 265 -22.08 17.30 24.49
N LEU A 266 -21.80 18.56 24.19
CA LEU A 266 -20.88 18.97 23.13
C LEU A 266 -19.47 18.48 23.43
N VAL A 267 -18.94 18.74 24.63
CA VAL A 267 -17.58 18.29 25.05
C VAL A 267 -17.45 16.78 24.96
N SER A 268 -18.46 16.02 25.42
CA SER A 268 -18.39 14.55 25.47
C SER A 268 -18.26 13.90 24.08
N ALA A 269 -18.73 14.58 23.04
CA ALA A 269 -18.77 14.04 21.67
C ALA A 269 -17.48 14.26 20.88
N ILE A 270 -16.58 15.13 21.31
CA ILE A 270 -15.39 15.50 20.55
C ILE A 270 -14.44 14.31 20.42
N PRO A 271 -14.17 13.78 19.20
CA PRO A 271 -13.26 12.69 18.99
C PRO A 271 -11.81 13.18 18.80
N VAL A 272 -11.23 13.78 19.86
CA VAL A 272 -9.93 14.45 19.79
C VAL A 272 -8.81 13.53 19.29
N ALA A 273 -8.72 12.31 19.81
CA ALA A 273 -7.65 11.39 19.51
C ALA A 273 -7.81 10.63 18.16
N LEU A 274 -8.93 10.81 17.42
CA LEU A 274 -9.24 10.00 16.24
C LEU A 274 -8.17 10.09 15.12
N PRO A 275 -7.77 11.26 14.63
CA PRO A 275 -6.75 11.35 13.58
C PRO A 275 -5.40 10.84 14.04
N ALA A 276 -5.05 11.09 15.31
CA ALA A 276 -3.81 10.64 15.92
C ALA A 276 -3.74 9.11 15.99
N MET A 277 -4.82 8.47 16.43
CA MET A 277 -4.91 7.01 16.54
C MET A 277 -4.70 6.30 15.20
N PHE A 278 -5.33 6.80 14.12
CA PHE A 278 -5.12 6.28 12.76
C PHE A 278 -3.63 6.39 12.37
N THR A 279 -3.07 7.59 12.46
CA THR A 279 -1.68 7.84 12.06
C THR A 279 -0.68 7.01 12.86
N ILE A 280 -0.85 6.90 14.18
CA ILE A 280 0.04 6.12 15.04
C ILE A 280 -0.09 4.63 14.75
N SER A 281 -1.31 4.11 14.59
CA SER A 281 -1.53 2.69 14.29
C SER A 281 -0.90 2.30 12.96
N MET A 282 -1.06 3.11 11.92
CA MET A 282 -0.42 2.89 10.62
C MET A 282 1.11 3.00 10.71
N ALA A 283 1.64 3.98 11.43
CA ALA A 283 3.08 4.16 11.57
C ALA A 283 3.74 2.98 12.32
N ILE A 284 3.15 2.54 13.43
CA ILE A 284 3.64 1.37 14.20
C ILE A 284 3.54 0.10 13.37
N GLY A 285 2.42 -0.10 12.66
CA GLY A 285 2.26 -1.25 11.77
C GLY A 285 3.26 -1.23 10.62
N SER A 286 3.51 -0.07 10.00
CA SER A 286 4.52 0.05 8.95
C SER A 286 5.94 -0.25 9.47
N LEU A 287 6.30 0.16 10.69
CA LEU A 287 7.56 -0.21 11.31
C LEU A 287 7.65 -1.73 11.60
N GLU A 288 6.53 -2.37 12.00
CA GLU A 288 6.47 -3.83 12.16
C GLU A 288 6.68 -4.52 10.80
N LEU A 289 6.06 -4.01 9.73
CA LEU A 289 6.21 -4.52 8.36
C LEU A 289 7.66 -4.39 7.85
N VAL A 290 8.32 -3.28 8.10
CA VAL A 290 9.74 -3.08 7.72
C VAL A 290 10.64 -4.14 8.35
N ARG A 291 10.41 -4.46 9.63
CA ARG A 291 11.17 -5.52 10.33
C ARG A 291 10.93 -6.91 9.75
N ARG A 292 9.81 -7.09 9.03
CA ARG A 292 9.44 -8.33 8.33
C ARG A 292 9.75 -8.30 6.85
N GLY A 293 10.49 -7.30 6.38
CA GLY A 293 10.93 -7.21 4.99
C GLY A 293 9.89 -6.61 4.03
N VAL A 294 8.94 -5.81 4.51
CA VAL A 294 8.00 -5.06 3.68
C VAL A 294 8.19 -3.57 3.88
N LEU A 295 8.63 -2.87 2.85
CA LEU A 295 8.74 -1.41 2.86
C LEU A 295 7.44 -0.80 2.35
N ILE A 296 6.78 0.03 3.16
CA ILE A 296 5.55 0.72 2.79
C ILE A 296 5.88 2.10 2.21
N THR A 297 5.47 2.36 0.98
CA THR A 297 5.64 3.65 0.29
C THR A 297 4.49 4.60 0.57
N ARG A 298 3.28 4.06 0.79
CA ARG A 298 2.06 4.77 1.15
C ARG A 298 1.47 4.16 2.41
N LEU A 299 1.32 4.92 3.50
CA LEU A 299 0.85 4.41 4.80
C LEU A 299 -0.48 3.66 4.74
N ASN A 300 -1.38 4.10 3.86
CA ASN A 300 -2.70 3.47 3.70
C ASN A 300 -2.65 2.06 3.16
N ALA A 301 -1.61 1.69 2.41
CA ALA A 301 -1.48 0.33 1.88
C ALA A 301 -1.49 -0.73 3.00
N SER A 302 -1.02 -0.36 4.20
CA SER A 302 -1.06 -1.25 5.35
C SER A 302 -2.49 -1.48 5.87
N GLU A 303 -3.39 -0.50 5.72
CA GLU A 303 -4.81 -0.63 6.06
C GLU A 303 -5.58 -1.35 4.94
N ASP A 304 -5.34 -0.97 3.67
CA ASP A 304 -5.98 -1.59 2.51
C ASP A 304 -5.68 -3.09 2.43
N ALA A 305 -4.46 -3.50 2.82
CA ALA A 305 -4.06 -4.90 2.93
C ALA A 305 -4.91 -5.70 3.92
N ALA A 306 -5.53 -5.06 4.92
CA ALA A 306 -6.46 -5.72 5.83
C ALA A 306 -7.73 -6.20 5.13
N GLY A 307 -8.19 -5.44 4.15
CA GLY A 307 -9.37 -5.75 3.34
C GLY A 307 -9.09 -6.62 2.13
N MET A 308 -7.81 -6.80 1.76
CA MET A 308 -7.44 -7.55 0.57
C MET A 308 -8.03 -8.95 0.57
N ASP A 309 -8.82 -9.25 -0.46
CA ASP A 309 -9.49 -10.53 -0.69
C ASP A 309 -9.04 -11.23 -1.98
N THR A 310 -8.41 -10.50 -2.87
CA THR A 310 -7.90 -11.01 -4.15
C THR A 310 -6.48 -10.49 -4.38
N LEU A 311 -5.56 -11.39 -4.76
CA LEU A 311 -4.19 -11.06 -5.15
C LEU A 311 -3.95 -11.47 -6.59
N CYS A 312 -3.75 -10.52 -7.48
CA CYS A 312 -3.25 -10.75 -8.82
C CYS A 312 -1.73 -10.88 -8.75
N ALA A 313 -1.22 -12.09 -8.93
CA ALA A 313 0.20 -12.39 -8.83
C ALA A 313 0.80 -12.62 -10.21
N ASP A 314 1.80 -11.81 -10.58
CA ASP A 314 2.60 -12.10 -11.76
C ASP A 314 3.28 -13.48 -11.61
N LYS A 315 3.36 -14.24 -12.68
CA LYS A 315 4.04 -15.54 -12.65
C LYS A 315 5.53 -15.39 -12.43
N THR A 316 6.17 -14.61 -13.32
CA THR A 316 7.62 -14.54 -13.44
C THR A 316 8.24 -13.74 -12.27
N GLY A 317 9.28 -14.29 -11.63
CA GLY A 317 9.95 -13.63 -10.50
C GLY A 317 9.14 -13.55 -9.20
N THR A 318 7.83 -13.89 -9.24
CA THR A 318 6.93 -13.89 -8.08
C THR A 318 6.54 -15.31 -7.66
N ILE A 319 5.83 -16.03 -8.52
CA ILE A 319 5.43 -17.43 -8.30
C ILE A 319 6.59 -18.37 -8.68
N THR A 320 7.34 -18.02 -9.74
CA THR A 320 8.50 -18.73 -10.21
C THR A 320 9.81 -18.02 -9.83
N MET A 321 10.93 -18.70 -10.00
CA MET A 321 12.25 -18.19 -9.63
C MET A 321 12.83 -17.22 -10.67
N ASN A 322 12.17 -17.07 -11.83
CA ASN A 322 12.73 -16.41 -13.02
C ASN A 322 14.09 -17.00 -13.44
N GLN A 323 14.26 -18.29 -13.20
CA GLN A 323 15.44 -19.07 -13.55
C GLN A 323 14.99 -20.21 -14.45
N LEU A 324 15.25 -20.04 -15.73
CA LEU A 324 14.99 -21.10 -16.70
C LEU A 324 15.98 -22.26 -16.45
N THR A 325 15.45 -23.46 -16.48
CA THR A 325 16.24 -24.69 -16.41
C THR A 325 15.92 -25.55 -17.62
N VAL A 326 16.89 -26.37 -18.02
CA VAL A 326 16.70 -27.34 -19.11
C VAL A 326 15.89 -28.51 -18.58
N ALA A 327 14.71 -28.72 -19.17
CA ALA A 327 13.80 -29.83 -18.82
C ALA A 327 13.99 -31.06 -19.69
N GLY A 328 14.51 -30.87 -20.92
CA GLY A 328 14.79 -31.94 -21.83
C GLY A 328 15.53 -31.48 -23.07
N VAL A 329 16.28 -32.36 -23.68
CA VAL A 329 17.03 -32.11 -24.91
C VAL A 329 16.64 -33.21 -25.92
N LEU A 330 16.33 -32.83 -27.14
CA LEU A 330 16.05 -33.73 -28.25
C LEU A 330 17.08 -33.49 -29.36
N PRO A 331 18.15 -34.32 -29.46
CA PRO A 331 19.11 -34.19 -30.54
C PRO A 331 18.55 -34.71 -31.84
N PHE A 332 19.00 -34.13 -32.96
CA PHE A 332 18.70 -34.64 -34.31
C PHE A 332 19.84 -35.51 -34.84
N GLU A 333 19.58 -36.19 -35.99
CA GLU A 333 20.51 -37.11 -36.57
C GLU A 333 21.91 -36.50 -36.79
N GLY A 334 22.93 -37.16 -36.27
CA GLY A 334 24.33 -36.72 -36.33
C GLY A 334 24.79 -35.84 -35.14
N PHE A 335 23.92 -35.59 -34.17
CA PHE A 335 24.25 -34.82 -32.97
C PHE A 335 23.87 -35.60 -31.69
N THR A 336 24.55 -35.29 -30.59
CA THR A 336 24.24 -35.79 -29.23
C THR A 336 23.54 -34.73 -28.41
N GLU A 337 22.94 -35.11 -27.27
CA GLU A 337 22.41 -34.15 -26.32
C GLU A 337 23.47 -33.15 -25.82
N GLU A 338 24.69 -33.65 -25.63
CA GLU A 338 25.83 -32.83 -25.23
C GLU A 338 26.19 -31.79 -26.28
N ASP A 339 26.09 -32.15 -27.57
CA ASP A 339 26.33 -31.20 -28.68
C ASP A 339 25.30 -30.09 -28.71
N VAL A 340 24.01 -30.40 -28.51
CA VAL A 340 22.94 -29.39 -28.47
C VAL A 340 23.16 -28.43 -27.33
N VAL A 341 23.49 -28.92 -26.13
CA VAL A 341 23.78 -28.11 -24.97
C VAL A 341 25.06 -27.29 -25.19
N ARG A 342 26.11 -27.88 -25.71
CA ARG A 342 27.40 -27.20 -26.02
C ARG A 342 27.21 -26.07 -27.00
N PHE A 343 26.55 -26.32 -28.13
CA PHE A 343 26.29 -25.25 -29.13
C PHE A 343 25.38 -24.17 -28.56
N GLY A 344 24.35 -24.54 -27.82
CA GLY A 344 23.50 -23.57 -27.13
C GLY A 344 24.28 -22.68 -26.14
N ALA A 345 25.20 -23.29 -25.38
CA ALA A 345 26.07 -22.54 -24.47
C ALA A 345 27.08 -21.64 -25.19
N LEU A 346 27.64 -22.10 -26.32
CA LEU A 346 28.54 -21.31 -27.18
C LEU A 346 27.81 -20.08 -27.78
N ALA A 347 26.49 -20.18 -28.02
CA ALA A 347 25.66 -19.05 -28.45
C ALA A 347 25.04 -18.27 -27.29
N SER A 348 25.70 -18.29 -26.12
CA SER A 348 25.26 -17.61 -24.89
C SER A 348 26.35 -16.74 -24.33
N GLN A 349 25.96 -15.69 -23.60
CA GLN A 349 26.89 -14.80 -22.88
C GLN A 349 26.47 -14.61 -21.42
N GLU A 350 27.35 -14.94 -20.47
CA GLU A 350 27.15 -14.74 -19.04
C GLU A 350 27.00 -13.24 -18.68
N ALA A 351 27.74 -12.38 -19.39
CA ALA A 351 27.76 -10.93 -19.14
C ALA A 351 26.38 -10.27 -19.23
N ASN A 352 25.52 -10.78 -20.12
CA ASN A 352 24.17 -10.26 -20.35
C ASN A 352 23.16 -10.71 -19.30
N ARG A 353 23.45 -11.80 -18.55
CA ARG A 353 22.56 -12.45 -17.58
C ARG A 353 21.14 -12.70 -18.12
N ASP A 354 21.03 -12.94 -19.43
CA ASP A 354 19.77 -13.37 -20.03
C ASP A 354 19.36 -14.74 -19.47
N PRO A 355 18.10 -14.92 -19.02
CA PRO A 355 17.65 -16.20 -18.42
C PRO A 355 17.83 -17.40 -19.31
N ILE A 356 17.66 -17.25 -20.65
CA ILE A 356 17.87 -18.32 -21.60
C ILE A 356 19.36 -18.66 -21.70
N ASP A 357 20.20 -17.62 -21.84
CA ASP A 357 21.66 -17.81 -21.90
C ASP A 357 22.17 -18.51 -20.66
N MET A 358 21.73 -18.05 -19.47
CA MET A 358 22.09 -18.66 -18.20
C MET A 358 21.64 -20.11 -18.07
N ALA A 359 20.48 -20.48 -18.62
CA ALA A 359 19.99 -21.86 -18.62
C ALA A 359 20.92 -22.80 -19.40
N PHE A 360 21.39 -22.37 -20.56
CA PHE A 360 22.35 -23.15 -21.36
C PHE A 360 23.73 -23.26 -20.68
N LEU A 361 24.22 -22.15 -20.14
CA LEU A 361 25.53 -22.10 -19.46
C LEU A 361 25.55 -22.99 -18.19
N HIS A 362 24.48 -22.92 -17.38
CA HIS A 362 24.32 -23.73 -16.19
C HIS A 362 24.18 -25.23 -16.56
N GLU A 363 23.43 -25.57 -17.59
CA GLU A 363 23.27 -26.95 -18.02
C GLU A 363 24.58 -27.53 -18.56
N ALA A 364 25.34 -26.77 -19.35
CA ALA A 364 26.67 -27.15 -19.80
C ALA A 364 27.63 -27.41 -18.62
N SER A 365 27.63 -26.50 -17.62
CA SER A 365 28.41 -26.63 -16.40
C SER A 365 28.00 -27.89 -15.60
N ASN A 366 26.67 -28.10 -15.41
CA ASN A 366 26.15 -29.26 -14.66
C ASN A 366 26.53 -30.60 -15.30
N ARG A 367 26.56 -30.64 -16.64
CA ARG A 367 26.99 -31.86 -17.40
C ARG A 367 28.49 -31.97 -17.56
N GLY A 368 29.27 -31.01 -17.07
CA GLY A 368 30.73 -30.99 -17.21
C GLY A 368 31.22 -30.87 -18.66
N ILE A 369 30.40 -30.18 -19.51
CA ILE A 369 30.72 -29.99 -20.93
C ILE A 369 31.81 -28.92 -21.04
N ASP A 370 33.00 -29.35 -21.48
CA ASP A 370 34.10 -28.42 -21.73
C ASP A 370 33.92 -27.70 -23.08
N ALA A 371 33.99 -26.40 -23.05
CA ALA A 371 33.96 -25.52 -24.20
C ALA A 371 35.20 -24.61 -24.29
N SER A 372 36.28 -24.90 -23.55
CA SER A 372 37.47 -24.07 -23.47
C SER A 372 38.25 -23.99 -24.80
N ASP A 373 38.15 -25.00 -25.65
CA ASP A 373 38.78 -25.06 -26.96
C ASP A 373 38.02 -24.29 -28.05
N TYR A 374 36.87 -23.78 -27.74
CA TYR A 374 36.01 -23.01 -28.64
C TYR A 374 36.11 -21.52 -28.33
N ARG A 375 36.50 -20.72 -29.35
CA ARG A 375 36.62 -19.26 -29.22
C ARG A 375 35.45 -18.56 -29.90
N GLN A 376 34.61 -17.84 -29.14
CA GLN A 376 33.58 -16.96 -29.68
C GLN A 376 34.25 -15.68 -30.22
N THR A 377 34.14 -15.46 -31.55
CA THR A 377 34.78 -14.31 -32.22
C THR A 377 33.79 -13.18 -32.50
N GLU A 378 32.51 -13.51 -32.73
CA GLU A 378 31.43 -12.54 -32.93
C GLU A 378 30.15 -13.04 -32.23
N PHE A 379 29.38 -12.11 -31.67
CA PHE A 379 28.12 -12.40 -31.02
C PHE A 379 27.05 -11.40 -31.39
N LEU A 380 25.95 -11.89 -31.96
CA LEU A 380 24.75 -11.12 -32.25
C LEU A 380 23.71 -11.45 -31.18
N PRO A 381 23.37 -10.50 -30.29
CA PRO A 381 22.42 -10.75 -29.21
C PRO A 381 21.00 -11.00 -29.74
N PHE A 382 20.13 -11.47 -28.85
CA PHE A 382 18.74 -11.71 -29.20
C PHE A 382 18.04 -10.43 -29.67
N ASP A 383 17.43 -10.50 -30.86
CA ASP A 383 16.59 -9.43 -31.38
C ASP A 383 15.14 -9.94 -31.48
N PRO A 384 14.15 -9.23 -30.87
CA PRO A 384 12.74 -9.59 -30.94
C PRO A 384 12.17 -9.68 -32.37
N LYS A 385 12.76 -8.94 -33.34
CA LYS A 385 12.33 -8.98 -34.75
C LYS A 385 12.77 -10.27 -35.42
N THR A 386 14.03 -10.67 -35.23
CA THR A 386 14.59 -11.89 -35.82
C THR A 386 14.34 -13.13 -34.97
N ARG A 387 13.97 -12.97 -33.70
CA ARG A 387 13.70 -14.02 -32.69
C ARG A 387 14.80 -15.08 -32.59
N ARG A 388 16.07 -14.69 -32.71
CA ARG A 388 17.22 -15.54 -32.62
C ARG A 388 18.45 -14.82 -32.08
N THR A 389 19.41 -15.61 -31.60
CA THR A 389 20.78 -15.22 -31.24
C THR A 389 21.73 -15.96 -32.16
N GLU A 390 22.80 -15.32 -32.60
CA GLU A 390 23.80 -15.94 -33.46
C GLU A 390 25.20 -15.66 -32.88
N CYS A 391 26.11 -16.61 -33.09
CA CYS A 391 27.53 -16.39 -32.79
C CYS A 391 28.44 -17.09 -33.81
N VAL A 392 29.63 -16.57 -33.98
CA VAL A 392 30.68 -17.13 -34.80
C VAL A 392 31.71 -17.76 -33.88
N ILE A 393 32.05 -19.04 -34.11
CA ILE A 393 32.93 -19.84 -33.29
C ILE A 393 34.12 -20.30 -34.13
N GLU A 394 35.32 -20.18 -33.54
CA GLU A 394 36.56 -20.74 -34.06
C GLU A 394 36.98 -21.92 -33.21
N HIS A 395 37.21 -23.09 -33.84
CA HIS A 395 37.65 -24.31 -33.18
C HIS A 395 38.50 -25.16 -34.13
N GLY A 396 39.72 -25.54 -33.71
CA GLY A 396 40.60 -26.38 -34.54
C GLY A 396 41.02 -25.81 -35.87
N GLY A 397 40.95 -24.49 -36.05
CA GLY A 397 41.23 -23.78 -37.32
C GLY A 397 40.01 -23.70 -38.26
N GLU A 398 38.85 -24.24 -37.90
CA GLU A 398 37.58 -24.09 -38.60
C GLU A 398 36.74 -22.98 -37.94
N THR A 399 36.04 -22.22 -38.81
CA THR A 399 35.08 -21.20 -38.33
C THR A 399 33.71 -21.63 -38.75
N PHE A 400 32.74 -21.62 -37.82
CA PHE A 400 31.36 -21.97 -38.06
C PHE A 400 30.43 -21.08 -37.26
N ARG A 401 29.16 -20.99 -37.68
CA ARG A 401 28.15 -20.19 -37.02
C ARG A 401 27.21 -21.07 -36.20
N VAL A 402 26.87 -20.63 -35.00
CA VAL A 402 25.84 -21.27 -34.17
C VAL A 402 24.66 -20.32 -34.01
N ILE A 403 23.45 -20.84 -34.18
CA ILE A 403 22.21 -20.08 -34.14
C ILE A 403 21.27 -20.76 -33.16
N LYS A 404 20.73 -20.00 -32.19
CA LYS A 404 19.65 -20.47 -31.32
C LYS A 404 18.45 -19.54 -31.38
N GLY A 405 17.23 -20.08 -31.36
CA GLY A 405 16.05 -19.24 -31.49
C GLY A 405 14.75 -20.02 -31.44
N SER A 406 13.63 -19.33 -31.79
CA SER A 406 12.34 -19.99 -31.87
C SER A 406 12.34 -21.11 -32.92
N VAL A 407 11.64 -22.21 -32.65
CA VAL A 407 11.58 -23.38 -33.56
C VAL A 407 11.15 -22.97 -34.96
N SER A 408 10.12 -22.10 -35.06
CA SER A 408 9.60 -21.63 -36.35
C SER A 408 10.61 -20.84 -37.20
N VAL A 409 11.45 -20.03 -36.53
CA VAL A 409 12.50 -19.23 -37.21
C VAL A 409 13.65 -20.13 -37.68
N ILE A 410 14.12 -21.04 -36.83
CA ILE A 410 15.20 -21.95 -37.19
C ILE A 410 14.76 -22.94 -38.25
N ALA A 411 13.52 -23.44 -38.16
CA ALA A 411 12.91 -24.29 -39.21
C ALA A 411 12.93 -23.61 -40.62
N GLY A 412 12.56 -22.32 -40.63
CA GLY A 412 12.61 -21.53 -41.89
C GLY A 412 14.01 -21.33 -42.44
N LEU A 413 15.05 -21.24 -41.56
CA LEU A 413 16.45 -21.14 -42.00
C LEU A 413 17.01 -22.46 -42.56
N THR A 414 16.50 -23.59 -42.07
CA THR A 414 16.96 -24.95 -42.44
C THR A 414 16.05 -25.65 -43.45
N ASN A 415 15.04 -24.96 -43.98
CA ASN A 415 14.02 -25.50 -44.89
C ASN A 415 13.30 -26.75 -44.33
N MET A 416 13.17 -26.88 -43.01
CA MET A 416 12.42 -27.94 -42.35
C MET A 416 11.02 -27.47 -41.96
N ASP A 417 10.09 -28.42 -41.88
CA ASP A 417 8.73 -28.12 -41.42
C ASP A 417 8.70 -27.94 -39.90
N ALA A 418 8.31 -26.77 -39.44
CA ALA A 418 8.23 -26.44 -38.02
C ALA A 418 7.27 -27.36 -37.24
N ALA A 419 6.15 -27.79 -37.87
CA ALA A 419 5.18 -28.65 -37.22
C ALA A 419 5.74 -30.06 -36.97
N SER A 420 6.56 -30.57 -37.89
CA SER A 420 7.26 -31.85 -37.73
C SER A 420 8.30 -31.80 -36.59
N LEU A 421 8.99 -30.68 -36.45
CA LEU A 421 9.97 -30.45 -35.41
C LEU A 421 9.28 -30.38 -34.04
N GLU A 422 8.19 -29.63 -33.94
CA GLU A 422 7.42 -29.49 -32.70
C GLU A 422 6.74 -30.79 -32.28
N ALA A 423 6.40 -31.67 -33.22
CA ALA A 423 5.80 -32.99 -32.93
C ALA A 423 6.70 -33.82 -31.99
N GLY A 424 8.03 -33.75 -32.15
CA GLY A 424 9.00 -34.44 -31.29
C GLY A 424 9.02 -33.93 -29.86
N MET A 425 8.55 -32.68 -29.62
CA MET A 425 8.51 -32.02 -28.33
C MET A 425 7.06 -31.80 -27.84
N THR A 426 6.06 -32.44 -28.46
CA THR A 426 4.65 -32.25 -28.10
C THR A 426 4.37 -32.52 -26.63
N ASP A 427 5.04 -33.48 -26.00
CA ASP A 427 4.87 -33.79 -24.59
C ASP A 427 5.41 -32.66 -23.71
N TYR A 428 6.55 -32.06 -24.03
CA TYR A 428 7.09 -30.90 -23.35
C TYR A 428 6.22 -29.65 -23.57
N ALA A 429 5.72 -29.44 -24.78
CA ALA A 429 4.81 -28.34 -25.06
C ALA A 429 3.47 -28.51 -24.32
N ARG A 430 2.92 -29.74 -24.21
CA ARG A 430 1.73 -30.00 -23.38
C ARG A 430 1.98 -29.77 -21.89
N ARG A 431 3.18 -30.04 -21.41
CA ARG A 431 3.63 -29.78 -20.05
C ARG A 431 4.05 -28.34 -19.83
N GLY A 432 3.96 -27.51 -20.86
CA GLY A 432 4.16 -26.09 -20.73
C GLY A 432 5.60 -25.61 -20.79
N PHE A 433 6.49 -26.36 -21.39
CA PHE A 433 7.87 -25.96 -21.52
C PHE A 433 8.10 -25.12 -22.77
N ARG A 434 8.95 -24.10 -22.68
CA ARG A 434 9.33 -23.28 -23.81
C ARG A 434 10.37 -24.01 -24.67
N THR A 435 10.04 -24.32 -25.89
CA THR A 435 10.97 -25.01 -26.79
C THR A 435 11.77 -24.04 -27.65
N LEU A 436 13.08 -24.24 -27.72
CA LEU A 436 14.01 -23.54 -28.60
C LEU A 436 14.73 -24.52 -29.49
N ALA A 437 15.12 -24.08 -30.69
CA ALA A 437 15.98 -24.84 -31.58
C ALA A 437 17.40 -24.29 -31.58
N VAL A 438 18.38 -25.21 -31.71
CA VAL A 438 19.80 -24.91 -31.89
C VAL A 438 20.22 -25.44 -33.25
N ALA A 439 20.86 -24.61 -34.06
CA ALA A 439 21.38 -24.97 -35.38
C ALA A 439 22.87 -24.58 -35.50
N VAL A 440 23.59 -25.32 -36.33
CA VAL A 440 25.00 -25.08 -36.62
C VAL A 440 25.17 -24.93 -38.14
N ASP A 441 25.83 -23.88 -38.56
CA ASP A 441 26.13 -23.59 -39.97
C ASP A 441 27.64 -23.64 -40.20
N ARG A 442 28.10 -24.66 -40.91
CA ARG A 442 29.54 -24.85 -41.20
C ARG A 442 29.99 -24.44 -42.60
N LYS A 443 29.03 -24.30 -43.55
CA LYS A 443 29.36 -24.02 -44.97
C LYS A 443 28.33 -23.14 -45.67
N GLY A 444 27.55 -22.34 -44.91
CA GLY A 444 26.43 -21.54 -45.45
C GLY A 444 25.11 -22.28 -45.51
N GLU A 445 25.08 -23.56 -45.05
CA GLU A 445 23.86 -24.35 -44.95
C GLU A 445 23.63 -24.73 -43.47
N PRO A 446 22.74 -24.03 -42.77
CA PRO A 446 22.46 -24.29 -41.35
C PRO A 446 21.72 -25.62 -41.21
N VAL A 447 22.19 -26.48 -40.28
CA VAL A 447 21.59 -27.74 -39.90
C VAL A 447 21.14 -27.69 -38.44
N ILE A 448 19.96 -28.20 -38.15
CA ILE A 448 19.42 -28.24 -36.78
C ILE A 448 20.18 -29.32 -36.01
N ALA A 449 20.87 -28.90 -34.92
CA ALA A 449 21.51 -29.82 -34.01
C ALA A 449 20.48 -30.49 -33.07
N GLY A 450 19.44 -29.76 -32.66
CA GLY A 450 18.41 -30.31 -31.80
C GLY A 450 17.47 -29.25 -31.23
N LEU A 451 16.52 -29.76 -30.42
CA LEU A 451 15.57 -28.91 -29.66
C LEU A 451 15.88 -29.02 -28.18
N ILE A 452 15.63 -27.92 -27.45
CA ILE A 452 15.76 -27.86 -26.01
C ILE A 452 14.49 -27.30 -25.39
N ALA A 453 14.01 -27.99 -24.34
CA ALA A 453 12.86 -27.54 -23.58
C ALA A 453 13.32 -26.81 -22.33
N LEU A 454 12.87 -25.59 -22.15
CA LEU A 454 13.17 -24.74 -21.00
C LEU A 454 11.92 -24.58 -20.12
N TYR A 455 12.15 -24.58 -18.82
CA TYR A 455 11.11 -24.52 -17.81
C TYR A 455 11.47 -23.51 -16.73
N ASP A 456 10.55 -22.60 -16.42
CA ASP A 456 10.71 -21.66 -15.32
C ASP A 456 10.13 -22.28 -14.05
N LYS A 457 11.00 -22.78 -13.20
CA LYS A 457 10.65 -23.60 -12.05
C LYS A 457 9.89 -22.77 -11.00
N PRO A 458 8.71 -23.24 -10.52
CA PRO A 458 8.03 -22.63 -9.39
C PRO A 458 8.93 -22.59 -8.15
N ARG A 459 8.75 -21.57 -7.33
CA ARG A 459 9.45 -21.47 -6.04
C ARG A 459 9.03 -22.63 -5.13
N PRO A 460 9.96 -23.21 -4.38
CA PRO A 460 9.66 -24.34 -3.48
C PRO A 460 8.57 -24.03 -2.44
N ASP A 461 8.47 -22.78 -2.03
CA ASP A 461 7.53 -22.27 -1.03
C ASP A 461 6.21 -21.74 -1.62
N ALA A 462 6.10 -21.58 -2.96
CA ALA A 462 4.93 -20.96 -3.60
C ALA A 462 3.61 -21.65 -3.23
N LYS A 463 3.57 -22.98 -3.27
CA LYS A 463 2.37 -23.78 -2.94
C LYS A 463 1.91 -23.56 -1.49
N ASP A 464 2.84 -23.55 -0.54
CA ASP A 464 2.52 -23.33 0.88
C ASP A 464 2.02 -21.90 1.11
N LEU A 465 2.67 -20.91 0.48
CA LEU A 465 2.28 -19.52 0.61
C LEU A 465 0.93 -19.20 -0.02
N ILE A 466 0.63 -19.78 -1.19
CA ILE A 466 -0.70 -19.68 -1.83
C ILE A 466 -1.77 -20.30 -0.93
N ARG A 467 -1.51 -21.48 -0.35
CA ARG A 467 -2.41 -22.12 0.62
C ARG A 467 -2.64 -21.22 1.84
N ARG A 468 -1.58 -20.64 2.41
CA ARG A 468 -1.68 -19.71 3.56
C ARG A 468 -2.48 -18.44 3.23
N LEU A 469 -2.29 -17.86 2.05
CA LEU A 469 -3.11 -16.73 1.59
C LEU A 469 -4.59 -17.14 1.45
N GLY A 470 -4.87 -18.32 0.91
CA GLY A 470 -6.22 -18.89 0.86
C GLY A 470 -6.86 -19.09 2.24
N GLU A 471 -6.10 -19.56 3.23
CA GLU A 471 -6.55 -19.68 4.63
C GLU A 471 -6.87 -18.30 5.26
N LEU A 472 -6.22 -17.25 4.76
CA LEU A 472 -6.52 -15.86 5.09
C LEU A 472 -7.70 -15.28 4.29
N GLY A 473 -8.33 -16.08 3.41
CA GLY A 473 -9.41 -15.63 2.54
C GLY A 473 -8.96 -14.69 1.42
N VAL A 474 -7.70 -14.78 1.00
CA VAL A 474 -7.14 -14.06 -0.15
C VAL A 474 -7.05 -15.04 -1.32
N ALA A 475 -7.87 -14.84 -2.35
CA ALA A 475 -7.83 -15.62 -3.58
C ALA A 475 -6.64 -15.15 -4.43
N VAL A 476 -5.70 -16.04 -4.68
CA VAL A 476 -4.57 -15.73 -5.56
C VAL A 476 -4.96 -16.06 -7.01
N LYS A 477 -4.72 -15.12 -7.92
CA LYS A 477 -4.94 -15.25 -9.37
C LYS A 477 -3.61 -15.03 -10.09
N MET A 478 -3.16 -16.06 -10.81
CA MET A 478 -1.91 -15.98 -11.57
C MET A 478 -2.12 -15.19 -12.86
N LEU A 479 -1.21 -14.27 -13.14
CA LEU A 479 -1.14 -13.51 -14.39
C LEU A 479 0.11 -13.93 -15.17
N THR A 480 -0.03 -14.31 -16.44
CA THR A 480 1.11 -14.72 -17.26
C THR A 480 0.89 -14.46 -18.76
N GLY A 481 1.97 -14.05 -19.44
CA GLY A 481 2.01 -13.99 -20.91
C GLY A 481 2.15 -15.35 -21.59
N ASP A 482 2.35 -16.42 -20.81
CA ASP A 482 2.48 -17.77 -21.36
C ASP A 482 1.18 -18.25 -22.01
N ALA A 483 1.32 -19.22 -22.92
CA ALA A 483 0.19 -19.93 -23.50
C ALA A 483 -0.63 -20.69 -22.46
N LEU A 484 -1.93 -20.85 -22.71
CA LEU A 484 -2.87 -21.45 -21.77
C LEU A 484 -2.43 -22.83 -21.20
N PRO A 485 -1.85 -23.77 -22.00
CA PRO A 485 -1.39 -25.06 -21.46
C PRO A 485 -0.32 -24.91 -20.38
N ILE A 486 0.64 -24.01 -20.60
CA ILE A 486 1.72 -23.68 -19.65
C ILE A 486 1.15 -23.15 -18.34
N ALA A 487 0.25 -22.17 -18.46
CA ALA A 487 -0.38 -21.53 -17.33
C ALA A 487 -1.18 -22.52 -16.47
N ARG A 488 -1.87 -23.49 -17.11
CA ARG A 488 -2.62 -24.54 -16.42
C ARG A 488 -1.74 -25.50 -15.65
N GLU A 489 -0.60 -25.90 -16.23
CA GLU A 489 0.35 -26.82 -15.57
C GLU A 489 0.95 -26.16 -14.34
N ILE A 490 1.47 -24.94 -14.47
CA ILE A 490 2.01 -24.18 -13.33
C ILE A 490 0.93 -23.94 -12.27
N GLY A 491 -0.28 -23.56 -12.68
CA GLY A 491 -1.40 -23.34 -11.77
C GLY A 491 -1.76 -24.59 -10.96
N ALA A 492 -1.73 -25.78 -11.58
CA ALA A 492 -1.94 -27.05 -10.91
C ALA A 492 -0.79 -27.38 -9.94
N GLU A 493 0.46 -27.22 -10.36
CA GLU A 493 1.65 -27.50 -9.56
C GLU A 493 1.70 -26.67 -8.28
N VAL A 494 1.40 -25.37 -8.37
CA VAL A 494 1.42 -24.46 -7.22
C VAL A 494 0.12 -24.47 -6.41
N GLY A 495 -0.87 -25.29 -6.80
CA GLY A 495 -2.11 -25.46 -6.06
C GLY A 495 -3.16 -24.36 -6.25
N LEU A 496 -3.04 -23.54 -7.30
CA LEU A 496 -4.07 -22.55 -7.70
C LEU A 496 -5.29 -23.22 -8.33
N GLY A 497 -5.09 -24.37 -8.99
CA GLY A 497 -6.09 -25.04 -9.79
C GLY A 497 -5.92 -24.82 -11.29
N THR A 498 -6.80 -25.46 -12.10
CA THR A 498 -6.69 -25.50 -13.56
C THR A 498 -7.66 -24.57 -14.29
N ARG A 499 -8.49 -23.81 -13.57
CA ARG A 499 -9.42 -22.84 -14.17
C ARG A 499 -8.67 -21.58 -14.57
N ILE A 500 -7.82 -21.71 -15.58
CA ILE A 500 -7.09 -20.61 -16.20
C ILE A 500 -7.83 -20.22 -17.46
N THR A 501 -8.06 -18.92 -17.65
CA THR A 501 -8.82 -18.34 -18.77
C THR A 501 -7.87 -17.57 -19.69
N ARG A 502 -8.12 -17.59 -21.01
CA ARG A 502 -7.42 -16.70 -21.95
C ARG A 502 -7.92 -15.28 -21.75
N ILE A 503 -7.01 -14.32 -21.83
CA ILE A 503 -7.39 -12.91 -21.70
C ILE A 503 -8.40 -12.48 -22.75
N GLY A 504 -8.29 -12.96 -24.01
CA GLY A 504 -9.21 -12.64 -25.09
C GLY A 504 -10.68 -13.02 -24.82
N GLU A 505 -10.94 -14.02 -23.94
CA GLU A 505 -12.30 -14.34 -23.49
C GLU A 505 -12.88 -13.25 -22.58
N VAL A 506 -12.03 -12.66 -21.74
CA VAL A 506 -12.43 -11.54 -20.85
C VAL A 506 -12.64 -10.28 -21.67
N GLU A 507 -11.76 -10.00 -22.64
CA GLU A 507 -11.86 -8.84 -23.52
C GLU A 507 -13.13 -8.88 -24.37
N ALA A 508 -13.40 -10.01 -25.01
CA ALA A 508 -14.63 -10.20 -25.79
C ALA A 508 -15.90 -10.04 -24.92
N ALA A 509 -15.82 -10.46 -23.65
CA ALA A 509 -16.91 -10.25 -22.70
C ALA A 509 -17.01 -8.78 -22.27
N LEU A 510 -15.87 -8.05 -22.08
CA LEU A 510 -15.88 -6.63 -21.74
C LEU A 510 -16.56 -5.75 -22.79
N GLU A 511 -16.43 -6.10 -24.07
CA GLU A 511 -17.07 -5.38 -25.19
C GLU A 511 -18.57 -5.57 -25.21
N THR A 512 -19.07 -6.74 -24.83
CA THR A 512 -20.49 -7.11 -24.93
C THR A 512 -21.25 -6.97 -23.63
N ASP A 513 -20.67 -7.43 -22.52
CA ASP A 513 -21.29 -7.45 -21.18
C ASP A 513 -20.21 -7.33 -20.07
N PRO A 514 -19.94 -6.12 -19.57
CA PRO A 514 -18.95 -5.90 -18.50
C PRO A 514 -19.21 -6.68 -17.21
N LEU A 515 -20.49 -7.01 -16.91
CA LEU A 515 -20.83 -7.81 -15.72
C LEU A 515 -20.43 -9.27 -15.90
N ARG A 516 -20.58 -9.80 -17.11
CA ARG A 516 -20.13 -11.15 -17.48
C ARG A 516 -18.60 -11.23 -17.45
N ALA A 517 -17.91 -10.24 -17.99
CA ALA A 517 -16.44 -10.16 -17.92
C ALA A 517 -15.96 -10.18 -16.47
N ALA A 518 -16.59 -9.38 -15.60
CA ALA A 518 -16.26 -9.36 -14.18
C ALA A 518 -16.56 -10.70 -13.49
N ALA A 519 -17.62 -11.42 -13.87
CA ALA A 519 -17.92 -12.76 -13.35
C ALA A 519 -16.86 -13.80 -13.79
N ILE A 520 -16.47 -13.80 -15.08
CA ILE A 520 -15.39 -14.66 -15.58
C ILE A 520 -14.09 -14.37 -14.82
N THR A 521 -13.77 -13.09 -14.59
CA THR A 521 -12.58 -12.68 -13.86
C THR A 521 -12.60 -13.13 -12.39
N GLU A 522 -13.76 -13.09 -11.73
CA GLU A 522 -13.95 -13.56 -10.36
C GLU A 522 -13.75 -15.08 -10.24
N GLU A 523 -14.33 -15.85 -11.18
CA GLU A 523 -14.30 -17.31 -11.13
C GLU A 523 -12.96 -17.94 -11.54
N SER A 524 -12.14 -17.25 -12.32
CA SER A 524 -10.87 -17.75 -12.84
C SER A 524 -9.79 -17.81 -11.74
N ASN A 525 -8.94 -18.86 -11.75
CA ASN A 525 -7.77 -18.97 -10.89
C ASN A 525 -6.54 -18.23 -11.45
N GLY A 526 -6.59 -17.82 -12.72
CA GLY A 526 -5.55 -17.06 -13.40
C GLY A 526 -5.87 -16.81 -14.85
N PHE A 527 -4.97 -16.07 -15.51
CA PHE A 527 -5.14 -15.64 -16.88
C PHE A 527 -3.86 -15.89 -17.67
N ALA A 528 -4.02 -16.38 -18.90
CA ALA A 528 -2.96 -16.70 -19.83
C ALA A 528 -2.99 -15.76 -21.05
N GLU A 529 -1.86 -15.67 -21.75
CA GLU A 529 -1.69 -14.88 -22.97
C GLU A 529 -1.94 -13.37 -22.72
N ILE A 530 -1.52 -12.88 -21.51
CA ILE A 530 -1.75 -11.50 -21.05
C ILE A 530 -0.71 -10.56 -21.65
N TYR A 531 -1.16 -9.43 -22.16
CA TYR A 531 -0.34 -8.26 -22.46
C TYR A 531 -0.31 -7.26 -21.28
N PRO A 532 0.64 -6.31 -21.27
CA PRO A 532 0.76 -5.33 -20.17
C PRO A 532 -0.53 -4.55 -19.87
N GLU A 533 -1.27 -4.16 -20.90
CA GLU A 533 -2.52 -3.38 -20.77
C GLU A 533 -3.63 -4.16 -20.05
N ASP A 534 -3.64 -5.49 -20.24
CA ASP A 534 -4.69 -6.35 -19.69
C ASP A 534 -4.61 -6.46 -18.18
N LYS A 535 -3.39 -6.38 -17.59
CA LYS A 535 -3.19 -6.40 -16.15
C LYS A 535 -3.99 -5.28 -15.46
N TYR A 536 -3.97 -4.08 -16.04
CA TYR A 536 -4.76 -2.95 -15.56
C TYR A 536 -6.27 -3.20 -15.68
N ALA A 537 -6.71 -3.72 -16.81
CA ALA A 537 -8.12 -4.00 -17.07
C ALA A 537 -8.69 -5.08 -16.12
N LEU A 538 -7.90 -6.13 -15.84
CA LEU A 538 -8.26 -7.19 -14.89
C LEU A 538 -8.42 -6.67 -13.46
N VAL A 539 -7.47 -5.86 -12.98
CA VAL A 539 -7.58 -5.22 -11.66
C VAL A 539 -8.86 -4.40 -11.59
N LYS A 540 -9.14 -3.59 -12.60
CA LYS A 540 -10.34 -2.76 -12.67
C LYS A 540 -11.64 -3.59 -12.71
N ALA A 541 -11.66 -4.71 -13.43
CA ALA A 541 -12.80 -5.61 -13.48
C ALA A 541 -13.12 -6.22 -12.10
N LEU A 542 -12.10 -6.64 -11.36
CA LEU A 542 -12.26 -7.13 -9.98
C LEU A 542 -12.77 -6.02 -9.04
N GLN A 543 -12.25 -4.80 -9.16
CA GLN A 543 -12.70 -3.65 -8.38
C GLN A 543 -14.17 -3.28 -8.65
N MET A 544 -14.67 -3.50 -9.89
CA MET A 544 -16.12 -3.32 -10.20
C MET A 544 -17.02 -4.27 -9.38
N LYS A 545 -16.51 -5.45 -9.02
CA LYS A 545 -17.16 -6.41 -8.10
C LYS A 545 -16.89 -6.10 -6.63
N LYS A 546 -16.28 -4.96 -6.34
CA LYS A 546 -15.93 -4.50 -4.99
C LYS A 546 -14.89 -5.36 -4.27
N HIS A 547 -14.06 -6.09 -5.02
CA HIS A 547 -12.87 -6.72 -4.46
C HIS A 547 -11.84 -5.66 -4.07
N ILE A 548 -11.12 -5.91 -2.99
CA ILE A 548 -9.91 -5.17 -2.61
C ILE A 548 -8.73 -5.94 -3.18
N VAL A 549 -8.16 -5.39 -4.23
CA VAL A 549 -7.20 -6.10 -5.08
C VAL A 549 -5.77 -5.76 -4.69
N GLY A 550 -4.98 -6.82 -4.41
CA GLY A 550 -3.53 -6.76 -4.42
C GLY A 550 -3.00 -7.07 -5.83
N MET A 551 -1.92 -6.42 -6.23
CA MET A 551 -1.24 -6.69 -7.49
C MET A 551 0.26 -6.78 -7.25
N THR A 552 0.91 -7.88 -7.66
CA THR A 552 2.38 -7.97 -7.67
C THR A 552 2.92 -7.70 -9.07
N GLY A 553 4.11 -7.12 -9.15
CA GLY A 553 4.81 -6.91 -10.41
C GLY A 553 6.27 -6.56 -10.20
N ASP A 554 7.10 -6.77 -11.22
CA ASP A 554 8.54 -6.51 -11.21
C ASP A 554 8.98 -5.56 -12.33
N GLY A 555 8.19 -5.45 -13.40
CA GLY A 555 8.52 -4.72 -14.61
C GLY A 555 7.90 -3.33 -14.73
N VAL A 556 8.42 -2.57 -15.68
CA VAL A 556 7.86 -1.28 -16.10
C VAL A 556 6.40 -1.43 -16.54
N ASN A 557 6.10 -2.55 -17.20
CA ASN A 557 4.79 -2.87 -17.75
C ASN A 557 3.71 -3.09 -16.67
N ASP A 558 4.11 -3.36 -15.43
CA ASP A 558 3.19 -3.55 -14.31
C ASP A 558 2.80 -2.24 -13.63
N GLY A 559 3.52 -1.15 -13.91
CA GLY A 559 3.33 0.15 -13.27
C GLY A 559 1.88 0.63 -13.21
N PRO A 560 1.12 0.65 -14.33
CA PRO A 560 -0.29 1.04 -14.33
C PRO A 560 -1.18 0.15 -13.44
N ALA A 561 -0.99 -1.16 -13.48
CA ALA A 561 -1.75 -2.13 -12.67
C ALA A 561 -1.41 -2.03 -11.18
N LEU A 562 -0.11 -1.87 -10.84
CA LEU A 562 0.36 -1.63 -9.46
C LEU A 562 -0.22 -0.35 -8.86
N LYS A 563 -0.34 0.70 -9.67
CA LYS A 563 -0.91 1.98 -9.24
C LYS A 563 -2.43 1.92 -9.10
N GLN A 564 -3.11 1.13 -9.94
CA GLN A 564 -4.56 0.94 -9.93
C GLN A 564 -5.02 0.12 -8.74
N ALA A 565 -4.30 -0.94 -8.37
CA ALA A 565 -4.63 -1.81 -7.24
C ALA A 565 -4.64 -1.03 -5.92
N GLU A 566 -5.52 -1.42 -4.97
CA GLU A 566 -5.50 -0.89 -3.61
C GLU A 566 -4.16 -1.18 -2.94
N VAL A 567 -3.60 -2.36 -3.21
CA VAL A 567 -2.32 -2.80 -2.66
C VAL A 567 -1.37 -3.21 -3.81
N GLY A 568 -0.73 -2.22 -4.44
CA GLY A 568 0.35 -2.50 -5.41
C GLY A 568 1.61 -2.95 -4.68
N ILE A 569 2.18 -4.09 -5.08
CA ILE A 569 3.31 -4.76 -4.40
C ILE A 569 4.43 -4.97 -5.41
N ALA A 570 5.54 -4.26 -5.27
CA ALA A 570 6.75 -4.53 -6.05
C ALA A 570 7.58 -5.62 -5.37
N VAL A 571 8.03 -6.61 -6.13
CA VAL A 571 8.93 -7.66 -5.62
C VAL A 571 10.35 -7.12 -5.40
N SER A 572 11.21 -7.87 -4.71
CA SER A 572 12.57 -7.43 -4.37
C SER A 572 13.44 -7.11 -5.59
N SER A 573 13.31 -7.89 -6.66
CA SER A 573 14.01 -7.74 -7.93
C SER A 573 13.38 -6.69 -8.87
N ALA A 574 12.27 -6.06 -8.48
CA ALA A 574 11.52 -5.13 -9.33
C ALA A 574 12.36 -3.95 -9.78
N THR A 575 12.04 -3.45 -10.98
CA THR A 575 12.61 -2.19 -11.50
C THR A 575 12.22 -1.00 -10.62
N ASP A 576 12.99 0.07 -10.70
CA ASP A 576 12.72 1.29 -9.92
C ASP A 576 11.36 1.90 -10.25
N VAL A 577 10.90 1.74 -11.49
CA VAL A 577 9.57 2.15 -11.95
C VAL A 577 8.46 1.38 -11.23
N ALA A 578 8.57 0.06 -11.19
CA ALA A 578 7.60 -0.77 -10.48
C ALA A 578 7.60 -0.43 -8.97
N LYS A 579 8.78 -0.24 -8.35
CA LYS A 579 8.91 0.20 -6.95
C LYS A 579 8.28 1.56 -6.68
N ALA A 580 8.42 2.52 -7.61
CA ALA A 580 7.82 3.85 -7.50
C ALA A 580 6.29 3.84 -7.68
N ALA A 581 5.76 2.95 -8.52
CA ALA A 581 4.33 2.77 -8.73
C ALA A 581 3.64 2.02 -7.57
N ALA A 582 4.36 1.11 -6.93
CA ALA A 582 3.85 0.25 -5.87
C ALA A 582 3.58 1.01 -4.56
N SER A 583 2.65 0.50 -3.76
CA SER A 583 2.36 0.98 -2.41
C SER A 583 3.10 0.19 -1.31
N ALA A 584 3.66 -0.97 -1.67
CA ALA A 584 4.54 -1.78 -0.84
C ALA A 584 5.67 -2.38 -1.69
N VAL A 585 6.87 -2.50 -1.12
CA VAL A 585 8.04 -3.11 -1.77
C VAL A 585 8.57 -4.22 -0.89
N LEU A 586 8.69 -5.43 -1.43
CA LEU A 586 9.25 -6.57 -0.74
C LEU A 586 10.79 -6.49 -0.77
N THR A 587 11.45 -6.81 0.35
CA THR A 587 12.92 -6.82 0.44
C THR A 587 13.52 -8.22 0.30
N SER A 588 12.69 -9.24 0.39
CA SER A 588 13.05 -10.63 0.13
C SER A 588 12.22 -11.20 -1.00
N GLU A 589 12.75 -12.23 -1.64
CA GLU A 589 12.08 -12.88 -2.75
C GLU A 589 10.87 -13.71 -2.32
N GLY A 590 9.92 -13.88 -3.24
CA GLY A 590 8.72 -14.72 -3.07
C GLY A 590 7.54 -14.02 -2.42
N LEU A 591 6.51 -14.80 -2.07
CA LEU A 591 5.22 -14.31 -1.56
C LEU A 591 5.15 -14.23 -0.02
N GLY A 592 6.19 -14.68 0.70
CA GLY A 592 6.18 -14.79 2.16
C GLY A 592 5.84 -13.50 2.88
N ASN A 593 6.44 -12.41 2.44
CA ASN A 593 6.21 -11.08 2.99
C ASN A 593 4.79 -10.55 2.74
N ILE A 594 4.06 -11.08 1.73
CA ILE A 594 2.66 -10.70 1.46
C ILE A 594 1.74 -11.24 2.56
N VAL A 595 2.01 -12.44 3.07
CA VAL A 595 1.31 -13.00 4.24
C VAL A 595 1.50 -12.08 5.45
N ASP A 596 2.71 -11.56 5.65
CA ASP A 596 3.00 -10.62 6.73
C ASP A 596 2.30 -9.27 6.50
N LEU A 597 2.27 -8.76 5.27
CA LEU A 597 1.55 -7.54 4.89
C LEU A 597 0.06 -7.64 5.26
N VAL A 598 -0.60 -8.73 4.88
CA VAL A 598 -2.01 -8.99 5.20
C VAL A 598 -2.23 -9.11 6.71
N THR A 599 -1.41 -9.90 7.42
CA THR A 599 -1.62 -10.16 8.85
C THR A 599 -1.37 -8.92 9.71
N VAL A 600 -0.34 -8.14 9.42
CA VAL A 600 -0.07 -6.88 10.11
C VAL A 600 -1.12 -5.83 9.75
N GLY A 601 -1.53 -5.74 8.49
CA GLY A 601 -2.64 -4.88 8.06
C GLY A 601 -3.91 -5.15 8.87
N ARG A 602 -4.28 -6.42 9.04
CA ARG A 602 -5.44 -6.83 9.86
C ARG A 602 -5.30 -6.48 11.34
N LYS A 603 -4.08 -6.53 11.90
CA LYS A 603 -3.84 -6.04 13.27
C LYS A 603 -4.07 -4.53 13.37
N ILE A 604 -3.59 -3.75 12.38
CA ILE A 604 -3.81 -2.30 12.32
C ILE A 604 -5.31 -2.02 12.29
N TYR A 605 -6.05 -2.69 11.41
CA TYR A 605 -7.51 -2.56 11.33
C TYR A 605 -8.19 -2.84 12.68
N GLU A 606 -7.87 -3.95 13.35
CA GLU A 606 -8.48 -4.32 14.63
C GLU A 606 -8.17 -3.29 15.74
N ARG A 607 -6.97 -2.73 15.78
CA ARG A 607 -6.61 -1.63 16.70
C ARG A 607 -7.48 -0.39 16.48
N ILE A 608 -7.63 0.02 15.24
CA ILE A 608 -8.46 1.17 14.86
C ILE A 608 -9.94 0.88 15.14
N HIS A 609 -10.42 -0.31 14.78
CA HIS A 609 -11.78 -0.75 15.06
C HIS A 609 -12.11 -0.77 16.57
N THR A 610 -11.19 -1.27 17.38
CA THR A 610 -11.32 -1.27 18.86
C THR A 610 -11.46 0.14 19.40
N TRP A 611 -10.60 1.07 18.94
CA TRP A 611 -10.66 2.46 19.36
C TRP A 611 -12.00 3.09 18.99
N LEU A 612 -12.43 2.91 17.74
CA LEU A 612 -13.68 3.44 17.22
C LEU A 612 -14.88 2.93 18.01
N PHE A 613 -14.93 1.62 18.22
CA PHE A 613 -16.00 0.97 18.96
C PHE A 613 -16.08 1.49 20.40
N ASN A 614 -14.94 1.56 21.10
CA ASN A 614 -14.86 2.11 22.47
C ASN A 614 -15.33 3.56 22.51
N LYS A 615 -14.90 4.41 21.56
CA LYS A 615 -15.28 5.83 21.53
C LYS A 615 -16.78 6.01 21.36
N VAL A 616 -17.41 5.27 20.45
CA VAL A 616 -18.86 5.39 20.21
C VAL A 616 -19.66 4.89 21.41
N VAL A 617 -19.30 3.74 21.99
CA VAL A 617 -19.96 3.20 23.20
C VAL A 617 -19.87 4.19 24.36
N LYS A 618 -18.66 4.69 24.64
CA LYS A 618 -18.42 5.63 25.73
C LYS A 618 -19.18 6.95 25.55
N THR A 619 -19.15 7.52 24.35
CA THR A 619 -19.85 8.78 24.05
C THR A 619 -21.37 8.62 24.24
N LEU A 620 -21.94 7.54 23.71
CA LEU A 620 -23.36 7.23 23.87
C LEU A 620 -23.74 7.05 25.34
N ALA A 621 -23.01 6.19 26.06
CA ALA A 621 -23.28 5.94 27.46
C ALA A 621 -23.22 7.21 28.31
N SER A 622 -22.17 8.04 28.10
CA SER A 622 -22.01 9.28 28.86
C SER A 622 -23.14 10.28 28.57
N GLN A 623 -23.52 10.45 27.30
CA GLN A 623 -24.58 11.40 26.91
C GLN A 623 -25.94 10.99 27.44
N ILE A 624 -26.32 9.73 27.28
CA ILE A 624 -27.61 9.23 27.80
C ILE A 624 -27.62 9.28 29.32
N PHE A 625 -26.51 8.90 29.97
CA PHE A 625 -26.37 9.00 31.44
C PHE A 625 -26.61 10.43 31.92
N VAL A 626 -25.92 11.41 31.35
CA VAL A 626 -26.00 12.82 31.77
C VAL A 626 -27.42 13.36 31.61
N ILE A 627 -28.06 13.06 30.47
CA ILE A 627 -29.43 13.52 30.17
C ILE A 627 -30.44 12.87 31.13
N VAL A 628 -30.42 11.54 31.23
CA VAL A 628 -31.38 10.80 32.06
C VAL A 628 -31.19 11.15 33.52
N ALA A 629 -29.93 11.22 34.00
CA ALA A 629 -29.64 11.60 35.37
C ALA A 629 -30.17 13.01 35.70
N PHE A 630 -29.99 13.97 34.78
CA PHE A 630 -30.53 15.33 34.93
C PHE A 630 -32.07 15.31 35.09
N PHE A 631 -32.80 14.62 34.23
CA PHE A 631 -34.25 14.59 34.31
C PHE A 631 -34.80 13.77 35.47
N LEU A 632 -34.04 12.77 35.96
CA LEU A 632 -34.43 11.99 37.14
C LEU A 632 -34.18 12.76 38.46
N THR A 633 -33.11 13.56 38.52
CA THR A 633 -32.67 14.22 39.75
C THR A 633 -33.03 15.72 39.81
N GLY A 634 -33.32 16.33 38.65
CA GLY A 634 -33.49 17.77 38.51
C GLY A 634 -32.16 18.56 38.63
N GLN A 635 -31.01 17.88 38.66
CA GLN A 635 -29.70 18.47 38.97
C GLN A 635 -28.62 17.98 37.99
N PHE A 636 -27.61 18.78 37.77
CA PHE A 636 -26.46 18.37 36.95
C PHE A 636 -25.52 17.51 37.82
N VAL A 637 -25.60 16.16 37.62
CA VAL A 637 -24.76 15.19 38.38
C VAL A 637 -23.31 15.11 37.83
N VAL A 638 -23.01 15.80 36.75
CA VAL A 638 -21.68 15.91 36.12
C VAL A 638 -21.48 17.37 35.68
N SER A 639 -20.31 17.92 35.90
CA SER A 639 -19.94 19.25 35.46
C SER A 639 -19.22 19.20 34.10
N ALA A 640 -19.07 20.36 33.42
CA ALA A 640 -18.25 20.46 32.22
C ALA A 640 -16.77 20.16 32.53
N PHE A 641 -16.29 20.56 33.70
CA PHE A 641 -14.96 20.23 34.23
C PHE A 641 -14.74 18.71 34.28
N ASP A 642 -15.70 17.96 34.88
CA ASP A 642 -15.60 16.49 34.96
C ASP A 642 -15.50 15.85 33.57
N MET A 643 -16.24 16.35 32.59
CA MET A 643 -16.19 15.82 31.23
C MET A 643 -14.90 16.14 30.48
N VAL A 644 -14.33 17.32 30.70
CA VAL A 644 -13.02 17.67 30.13
C VAL A 644 -11.91 16.84 30.77
N LEU A 645 -11.94 16.68 32.09
CA LEU A 645 -10.99 15.83 32.80
C LEU A 645 -11.10 14.37 32.36
N LEU A 646 -12.32 13.86 32.20
CA LEU A 646 -12.60 12.52 31.68
C LEU A 646 -12.03 12.33 30.27
N LEU A 647 -12.21 13.32 29.39
CA LEU A 647 -11.69 13.29 28.03
C LEU A 647 -10.15 13.26 28.03
N LEU A 648 -9.54 14.15 28.79
CA LEU A 648 -8.08 14.26 28.91
C LEU A 648 -7.46 12.92 29.35
N LEU A 649 -7.90 12.36 30.47
CA LEU A 649 -7.38 11.12 31.04
C LEU A 649 -7.56 9.96 30.04
N THR A 650 -8.76 9.76 29.55
CA THR A 650 -9.05 8.62 28.67
C THR A 650 -8.41 8.70 27.29
N ASP A 651 -8.00 9.88 26.80
CA ASP A 651 -7.30 10.00 25.52
C ASP A 651 -5.90 9.38 25.58
N PHE A 652 -5.19 9.46 26.74
CA PHE A 652 -3.90 8.79 26.91
C PHE A 652 -4.04 7.26 26.84
N ILE A 653 -5.06 6.68 27.51
CA ILE A 653 -5.34 5.24 27.43
C ILE A 653 -5.60 4.85 25.96
N THR A 654 -6.46 5.60 25.29
CA THR A 654 -6.88 5.24 23.94
C THR A 654 -5.75 5.28 22.90
N LEU A 655 -4.73 6.12 23.11
CA LEU A 655 -3.53 6.12 22.27
C LEU A 655 -2.72 4.82 22.39
N THR A 656 -2.71 4.18 23.56
CA THR A 656 -1.99 2.92 23.76
C THR A 656 -2.63 1.72 23.07
N ILE A 657 -3.91 1.82 22.67
CA ILE A 657 -4.58 0.81 21.85
C ILE A 657 -3.84 0.59 20.52
N SER A 658 -3.16 1.62 19.99
CA SER A 658 -2.33 1.52 18.78
C SER A 658 -1.21 0.48 18.87
N THR A 659 -0.78 0.13 20.09
CA THR A 659 0.27 -0.85 20.37
C THR A 659 -0.28 -2.19 20.86
N ASP A 660 -1.61 -2.34 20.94
CA ASP A 660 -2.21 -3.50 21.57
C ASP A 660 -2.02 -4.81 20.78
N ASN A 661 -1.98 -5.93 21.54
CA ASN A 661 -1.87 -7.29 21.02
C ASN A 661 -3.25 -7.83 20.60
N THR A 662 -3.83 -7.22 19.56
CA THR A 662 -5.12 -7.66 19.04
C THR A 662 -4.99 -8.94 18.23
N ARG A 663 -5.97 -9.84 18.34
CA ARG A 663 -6.13 -10.96 17.41
C ARG A 663 -6.62 -10.43 16.07
N TRP A 664 -5.96 -10.84 14.99
CA TRP A 664 -6.36 -10.48 13.65
C TRP A 664 -7.37 -11.50 13.07
N SER A 665 -8.24 -11.05 12.18
CA SER A 665 -9.23 -11.89 11.50
C SER A 665 -8.57 -12.79 10.45
N ARG A 666 -9.00 -14.06 10.36
CA ARG A 666 -8.61 -14.93 9.24
C ARG A 666 -9.31 -14.58 7.93
N LYS A 667 -10.34 -13.73 7.97
CA LYS A 667 -11.07 -13.27 6.78
C LYS A 667 -10.73 -11.80 6.50
N PRO A 668 -10.87 -11.34 5.25
CA PRO A 668 -10.71 -9.94 4.90
C PRO A 668 -11.60 -9.03 5.75
N ASN A 669 -11.06 -7.91 6.16
CA ASN A 669 -11.75 -6.93 6.99
C ASN A 669 -12.47 -5.92 6.11
N VAL A 670 -13.75 -5.67 6.40
CA VAL A 670 -14.57 -4.67 5.69
C VAL A 670 -15.11 -3.66 6.69
N TRP A 671 -14.96 -2.38 6.39
CA TRP A 671 -15.53 -1.31 7.20
C TRP A 671 -17.07 -1.30 7.10
N ASN A 672 -17.72 -1.62 8.20
CA ASN A 672 -19.18 -1.53 8.33
C ASN A 672 -19.53 -0.64 9.52
N ILE A 673 -19.42 0.66 9.33
CA ILE A 673 -19.65 1.67 10.36
C ILE A 673 -21.08 1.57 10.93
N ASN A 674 -22.08 1.32 10.09
CA ASN A 674 -23.46 1.20 10.54
C ASN A 674 -23.64 0.05 11.53
N ASN A 675 -22.95 -1.08 11.31
CA ASN A 675 -23.01 -2.20 12.23
C ASN A 675 -22.27 -1.90 13.54
N VAL A 676 -21.12 -1.23 13.47
CA VAL A 676 -20.37 -0.77 14.65
C VAL A 676 -21.26 0.16 15.47
N VAL A 677 -21.87 1.17 14.87
CA VAL A 677 -22.77 2.11 15.55
C VAL A 677 -23.96 1.36 16.18
N ARG A 678 -24.62 0.45 15.45
CA ARG A 678 -25.77 -0.31 15.97
C ARG A 678 -25.42 -1.12 17.21
N ILE A 679 -24.28 -1.83 17.20
CA ILE A 679 -23.82 -2.62 18.34
C ILE A 679 -23.42 -1.69 19.49
N SER A 680 -22.75 -0.59 19.20
CA SER A 680 -22.36 0.43 20.18
C SER A 680 -23.58 1.06 20.89
N VAL A 681 -24.67 1.29 20.15
CA VAL A 681 -25.94 1.78 20.74
C VAL A 681 -26.48 0.79 21.78
N ILE A 682 -26.49 -0.50 21.45
CA ILE A 682 -27.00 -1.52 22.38
C ILE A 682 -26.12 -1.61 23.64
N ILE A 683 -24.80 -1.69 23.46
CA ILE A 683 -23.87 -1.79 24.59
C ILE A 683 -23.86 -0.48 25.39
N GLY A 684 -23.90 0.68 24.72
CA GLY A 684 -23.96 1.99 25.36
C GLY A 684 -25.23 2.17 26.21
N ALA A 685 -26.37 1.65 25.73
CA ALA A 685 -27.60 1.66 26.51
C ALA A 685 -27.51 0.79 27.79
N ILE A 686 -26.88 -0.40 27.67
CA ILE A 686 -26.66 -1.29 28.84
C ILE A 686 -25.73 -0.58 29.85
N VAL A 687 -24.58 -0.05 29.38
CA VAL A 687 -23.63 0.69 30.25
C VAL A 687 -24.34 1.89 30.90
N THR A 688 -25.26 2.56 30.21
CA THR A 688 -26.05 3.65 30.80
C THR A 688 -26.92 3.17 31.95
N VAL A 689 -27.64 2.07 31.80
CA VAL A 689 -28.47 1.47 32.87
C VAL A 689 -27.61 1.08 34.08
N GLU A 690 -26.47 0.48 33.81
CA GLU A 690 -25.49 0.11 34.86
C GLU A 690 -24.97 1.37 35.57
N SER A 691 -24.60 2.42 34.84
CA SER A 691 -24.14 3.71 35.39
C SER A 691 -25.22 4.39 36.23
N LEU A 692 -26.48 4.39 35.78
CA LEU A 692 -27.61 4.95 36.53
C LEU A 692 -27.91 4.13 37.82
N SER A 693 -27.71 2.82 37.78
CA SER A 693 -27.84 1.95 38.96
C SER A 693 -26.79 2.32 40.02
N LEU A 694 -25.54 2.60 39.60
CA LEU A 694 -24.49 3.09 40.49
C LEU A 694 -24.78 4.49 41.01
N LEU A 695 -25.33 5.38 40.17
CA LEU A 695 -25.76 6.70 40.61
C LEU A 695 -26.84 6.59 41.70
N TYR A 696 -27.83 5.72 41.53
CA TYR A 696 -28.86 5.45 42.52
C TYR A 696 -28.26 4.95 43.83
N LEU A 697 -27.25 4.07 43.78
CA LEU A 697 -26.50 3.59 44.93
C LEU A 697 -25.81 4.75 45.65
N GLY A 698 -25.19 5.69 44.89
CA GLY A 698 -24.54 6.88 45.45
C GLY A 698 -25.51 7.80 46.18
N MET A 699 -26.68 8.06 45.55
CA MET A 699 -27.67 9.00 46.12
C MET A 699 -28.38 8.44 47.34
N GLY A 700 -28.80 7.14 47.25
CA GLY A 700 -29.57 6.50 48.34
C GLY A 700 -28.67 5.90 49.43
N PRO A 701 -28.18 4.64 49.23
CA PRO A 701 -27.46 3.89 50.29
C PRO A 701 -26.17 4.56 50.78
N LEU A 702 -25.48 5.32 49.91
CA LEU A 702 -24.22 6.05 50.28
C LEU A 702 -24.47 7.47 50.76
N GLY A 703 -25.73 7.95 50.74
CA GLY A 703 -26.15 9.21 51.38
C GLY A 703 -25.66 10.49 50.71
N MET A 704 -25.28 10.44 49.42
CA MET A 704 -24.72 11.62 48.70
C MET A 704 -25.79 12.57 48.12
N ALA A 705 -27.09 12.24 48.24
CA ALA A 705 -28.17 13.07 47.67
C ALA A 705 -28.13 14.54 48.15
N GLY A 706 -27.67 14.80 49.40
CA GLY A 706 -27.52 16.13 49.91
C GLY A 706 -26.18 16.82 49.63
N ASN A 707 -25.22 16.14 48.98
CA ASN A 707 -23.89 16.69 48.70
C ASN A 707 -23.57 16.60 47.20
N MET A 708 -24.02 17.60 46.47
CA MET A 708 -23.85 17.65 45.00
C MET A 708 -22.38 17.61 44.57
N ALA A 709 -21.49 18.22 45.30
CA ALA A 709 -20.07 18.21 44.97
C ALA A 709 -19.45 16.80 45.07
N ALA A 710 -19.83 16.04 46.10
CA ALA A 710 -19.42 14.63 46.22
C ALA A 710 -20.10 13.75 45.14
N LEU A 711 -21.35 14.04 44.78
CA LEU A 711 -22.08 13.33 43.72
C LEU A 711 -21.45 13.58 42.33
N HIS A 712 -20.93 14.77 42.04
CA HIS A 712 -20.14 15.06 40.84
C HIS A 712 -18.91 14.16 40.75
N THR A 713 -18.10 14.10 41.82
CA THR A 713 -16.89 13.28 41.89
C THR A 713 -17.24 11.79 41.73
N PHE A 714 -18.32 11.32 42.35
CA PHE A 714 -18.79 9.95 42.25
C PHE A 714 -19.25 9.62 40.84
N SER A 715 -20.01 10.51 40.18
CA SER A 715 -20.45 10.37 38.80
C SER A 715 -19.29 10.39 37.80
N PHE A 716 -18.29 11.24 38.03
CA PHE A 716 -17.03 11.25 37.28
C PHE A 716 -16.31 9.90 37.40
N ALA A 717 -16.21 9.34 38.61
CA ALA A 717 -15.59 8.03 38.81
C ALA A 717 -16.36 6.92 38.06
N ILE A 718 -17.69 6.91 38.11
CA ILE A 718 -18.53 5.98 37.36
C ILE A 718 -18.20 6.01 35.87
N LEU A 719 -18.25 7.19 35.25
CA LEU A 719 -18.02 7.37 33.81
C LEU A 719 -16.58 7.00 33.41
N PHE A 720 -15.59 7.35 34.26
CA PHE A 720 -14.18 7.02 34.00
C PHE A 720 -13.94 5.50 34.03
N TYR A 721 -14.36 4.82 35.12
CA TYR A 721 -14.06 3.41 35.29
C TYR A 721 -14.84 2.52 34.31
N PHE A 722 -16.13 2.82 34.00
CA PHE A 722 -16.84 2.14 32.92
C PHE A 722 -16.18 2.33 31.56
N GLY A 723 -15.82 3.58 31.22
CA GLY A 723 -15.16 3.88 29.95
C GLY A 723 -13.80 3.18 29.79
N THR A 724 -13.08 3.00 30.90
CA THR A 724 -11.73 2.43 30.93
C THR A 724 -11.78 0.90 30.94
N VAL A 725 -12.58 0.30 31.83
CA VAL A 725 -12.70 -1.16 31.93
C VAL A 725 -13.34 -1.77 30.67
N ASN A 726 -14.30 -1.06 30.05
CA ASN A 726 -14.95 -1.52 28.82
C ASN A 726 -13.97 -1.66 27.65
N ILE A 727 -12.79 -1.00 27.66
CA ILE A 727 -11.75 -1.20 26.66
C ILE A 727 -11.35 -2.66 26.58
N PHE A 728 -11.19 -3.35 27.73
CA PHE A 728 -10.84 -4.77 27.77
C PHE A 728 -11.91 -5.68 27.17
N VAL A 729 -13.15 -5.25 27.24
CA VAL A 729 -14.29 -5.96 26.64
C VAL A 729 -14.29 -5.76 25.12
N VAL A 730 -14.19 -4.52 24.64
CA VAL A 730 -14.39 -4.20 23.21
C VAL A 730 -13.16 -4.49 22.33
N ARG A 731 -11.96 -4.65 22.92
CA ARG A 731 -10.71 -4.93 22.21
C ARG A 731 -10.67 -6.31 21.55
N GLU A 732 -11.50 -7.24 22.00
CA GLU A 732 -11.53 -8.60 21.50
C GLU A 732 -12.92 -8.89 20.89
N ARG A 733 -12.98 -9.42 19.67
CA ARG A 733 -14.25 -9.83 19.03
C ARG A 733 -14.87 -11.04 19.72
N GLY A 734 -14.03 -11.92 20.22
CA GLY A 734 -14.41 -13.06 21.04
C GLY A 734 -14.67 -12.68 22.50
N ARG A 735 -14.35 -13.58 23.42
CA ARG A 735 -14.37 -13.31 24.85
C ARG A 735 -13.12 -12.54 25.26
N PHE A 736 -13.24 -11.64 26.25
CA PHE A 736 -12.17 -10.73 26.67
C PHE A 736 -10.85 -11.43 27.04
N TRP A 737 -10.90 -12.68 27.51
CA TRP A 737 -9.72 -13.47 27.90
C TRP A 737 -9.02 -14.19 26.75
N GLN A 738 -9.52 -14.14 25.53
CA GLN A 738 -8.94 -14.85 24.37
C GLN A 738 -7.63 -14.25 23.87
N SER A 739 -7.35 -13.00 24.18
CA SER A 739 -6.07 -12.37 23.91
C SER A 739 -5.61 -11.52 25.09
N PHE A 740 -4.30 -11.54 25.37
CA PHE A 740 -3.73 -10.75 26.47
C PHE A 740 -3.40 -9.34 25.99
N PRO A 741 -3.80 -8.27 26.71
CA PRO A 741 -3.49 -6.89 26.34
C PRO A 741 -1.99 -6.64 26.30
N SER A 742 -1.55 -5.63 25.55
CA SER A 742 -0.15 -5.23 25.56
C SER A 742 0.27 -4.69 26.93
N ARG A 743 1.57 -4.81 27.25
CA ARG A 743 2.13 -4.24 28.50
C ARG A 743 1.91 -2.74 28.59
N ALA A 744 1.96 -2.03 27.45
CA ALA A 744 1.72 -0.61 27.39
C ALA A 744 0.26 -0.28 27.76
N LEU A 745 -0.72 -0.98 27.19
CA LEU A 745 -2.14 -0.77 27.49
C LEU A 745 -2.43 -1.08 28.97
N LEU A 746 -1.96 -2.22 29.50
CA LEU A 746 -2.15 -2.59 30.90
C LEU A 746 -1.50 -1.59 31.86
N GLY A 747 -0.27 -1.17 31.56
CA GLY A 747 0.47 -0.22 32.40
C GLY A 747 -0.21 1.15 32.44
N THR A 748 -0.66 1.66 31.30
CA THR A 748 -1.35 2.96 31.22
C THR A 748 -2.71 2.91 31.91
N VAL A 749 -3.52 1.88 31.61
CA VAL A 749 -4.81 1.70 32.28
C VAL A 749 -4.64 1.59 33.80
N GLY A 750 -3.71 0.75 34.27
CA GLY A 750 -3.44 0.60 35.71
C GLY A 750 -2.98 1.91 36.38
N ALA A 751 -2.06 2.62 35.74
CA ALA A 751 -1.56 3.91 36.25
C ALA A 751 -2.69 4.94 36.33
N GLU A 752 -3.54 5.05 35.31
CA GLU A 752 -4.65 6.02 35.30
C GLU A 752 -5.78 5.63 36.27
N MET A 753 -6.08 4.33 36.42
CA MET A 753 -7.04 3.87 37.43
C MET A 753 -6.56 4.24 38.85
N ILE A 754 -5.26 4.10 39.15
CA ILE A 754 -4.67 4.52 40.40
C ILE A 754 -4.71 6.03 40.54
N LEU A 755 -4.32 6.77 39.49
CA LEU A 755 -4.34 8.23 39.50
C LEU A 755 -5.75 8.75 39.79
N VAL A 756 -6.78 8.24 39.16
CA VAL A 756 -8.17 8.66 39.39
C VAL A 756 -8.63 8.27 40.81
N ALA A 757 -8.23 7.10 41.30
CA ALA A 757 -8.51 6.72 42.69
C ALA A 757 -7.88 7.73 43.71
N VAL A 758 -6.66 8.18 43.43
CA VAL A 758 -6.00 9.22 44.24
C VAL A 758 -6.74 10.55 44.10
N LEU A 759 -7.02 11.02 42.88
CA LEU A 759 -7.72 12.27 42.62
C LEU A 759 -9.10 12.33 43.27
N THR A 760 -9.86 11.27 43.19
CA THR A 760 -11.19 11.21 43.84
C THR A 760 -11.15 11.13 45.37
N THR A 761 -10.06 10.59 45.92
CA THR A 761 -9.91 10.44 47.38
C THR A 761 -9.28 11.67 48.05
N VAL A 762 -8.26 12.25 47.43
CA VAL A 762 -7.57 13.46 47.95
C VAL A 762 -8.36 14.71 47.59
N GLY A 763 -8.98 14.75 46.43
CA GLY A 763 -9.63 15.93 45.87
C GLY A 763 -8.63 16.84 45.12
N MET A 764 -9.20 17.75 44.33
CA MET A 764 -8.48 18.82 43.63
C MET A 764 -9.45 19.97 43.36
N PRO A 765 -8.98 21.16 42.95
CA PRO A 765 -9.89 22.22 42.52
C PRO A 765 -10.86 21.75 41.43
N GLY A 766 -12.17 21.78 41.72
CA GLY A 766 -13.22 21.27 40.85
C GLY A 766 -13.66 19.82 41.11
N LEU A 767 -12.94 19.05 41.94
CA LEU A 767 -13.26 17.67 42.29
C LEU A 767 -13.18 17.47 43.81
N VAL A 768 -14.30 17.37 44.48
CA VAL A 768 -14.35 17.20 45.97
C VAL A 768 -13.97 15.76 46.32
N SER A 769 -13.23 15.59 47.43
CA SER A 769 -12.84 14.28 47.94
C SER A 769 -14.03 13.40 48.35
N ILE A 770 -13.98 12.11 48.02
CA ILE A 770 -14.90 11.06 48.45
C ILE A 770 -14.10 9.93 49.12
N PRO A 771 -14.72 9.16 50.01
CA PRO A 771 -14.05 8.03 50.69
C PRO A 771 -13.51 7.03 49.63
N LEU A 772 -12.29 6.53 49.83
CA LEU A 772 -11.67 5.53 48.97
C LEU A 772 -12.56 4.27 48.80
N SER A 773 -13.29 3.89 49.84
CA SER A 773 -14.22 2.77 49.79
C SER A 773 -15.30 2.93 48.72
N TYR A 774 -15.76 4.15 48.43
CA TYR A 774 -16.75 4.44 47.40
C TYR A 774 -16.14 4.30 46.00
N THR A 775 -14.93 4.80 45.81
CA THR A 775 -14.20 4.60 44.55
C THR A 775 -13.93 3.12 44.29
N LEU A 776 -13.48 2.37 45.30
CA LEU A 776 -13.25 0.92 45.18
C LEU A 776 -14.55 0.15 44.88
N ALA A 777 -15.68 0.55 45.49
CA ALA A 777 -16.99 -0.05 45.15
C ALA A 777 -17.36 0.17 43.67
N VAL A 778 -17.14 1.40 43.17
CA VAL A 778 -17.35 1.71 41.74
C VAL A 778 -16.45 0.83 40.83
N VAL A 779 -15.16 0.73 41.15
CA VAL A 779 -14.22 -0.12 40.38
C VAL A 779 -14.70 -1.58 40.33
N ILE A 780 -15.03 -2.15 41.47
CA ILE A 780 -15.44 -3.56 41.58
C ILE A 780 -16.74 -3.81 40.79
N LEU A 781 -17.72 -2.90 40.92
CA LEU A 781 -19.00 -3.04 40.22
C LEU A 781 -18.82 -2.81 38.70
N CYS A 782 -18.00 -1.86 38.27
CA CYS A 782 -17.66 -1.67 36.86
C CYS A 782 -16.98 -2.89 36.24
N LEU A 783 -16.03 -3.51 36.96
CA LEU A 783 -15.40 -4.77 36.54
C LEU A 783 -16.42 -5.89 36.44
N PHE A 784 -17.28 -6.04 37.44
CA PHE A 784 -18.36 -7.06 37.42
C PHE A 784 -19.24 -6.86 36.17
N PHE A 785 -19.82 -5.68 35.99
CA PHE A 785 -20.70 -5.42 34.85
C PHE A 785 -20.00 -5.62 33.50
N ALA A 786 -18.79 -5.07 33.33
CA ALA A 786 -18.06 -5.19 32.10
C ALA A 786 -17.76 -6.65 31.73
N LEU A 787 -17.29 -7.46 32.67
CA LEU A 787 -16.84 -8.83 32.41
C LEU A 787 -17.97 -9.84 32.41
N VAL A 788 -18.99 -9.67 33.29
CA VAL A 788 -20.07 -10.63 33.47
C VAL A 788 -21.30 -10.30 32.59
N VAL A 789 -21.57 -9.03 32.34
CA VAL A 789 -22.76 -8.60 31.57
C VAL A 789 -22.37 -8.18 30.15
N ASN A 790 -21.47 -7.19 30.01
CA ASN A 790 -21.20 -6.58 28.72
C ASN A 790 -20.45 -7.50 27.76
N ASP A 791 -19.47 -8.30 28.24
CA ASP A 791 -18.71 -9.22 27.40
C ASP A 791 -19.58 -10.33 26.77
N PRO A 792 -20.46 -11.03 27.50
CA PRO A 792 -21.40 -11.98 26.92
C PRO A 792 -22.36 -11.37 25.89
N VAL A 793 -22.87 -10.19 26.16
CA VAL A 793 -23.79 -9.50 25.25
C VAL A 793 -23.04 -9.11 23.96
N LYS A 794 -21.87 -8.47 24.08
CA LYS A 794 -21.01 -8.15 22.94
C LYS A 794 -20.71 -9.40 22.10
N TYR A 795 -20.29 -10.49 22.75
CA TYR A 795 -19.97 -11.75 22.06
C TYR A 795 -21.16 -12.28 21.25
N ARG A 796 -22.37 -12.26 21.82
CA ARG A 796 -23.59 -12.69 21.10
C ARG A 796 -23.95 -11.77 19.94
N LEU A 797 -23.77 -10.46 20.08
CA LEU A 797 -24.09 -9.48 19.06
C LEU A 797 -23.12 -9.56 17.86
N LEU A 798 -21.83 -9.72 18.13
CA LEU A 798 -20.79 -9.81 17.10
C LEU A 798 -20.81 -11.14 16.35
N ASN A 799 -21.22 -12.25 17.01
CA ASN A 799 -21.26 -13.59 16.41
C ASN A 799 -22.63 -13.99 15.85
N ARG A 800 -23.65 -13.11 15.89
CA ARG A 800 -24.87 -13.35 15.14
C ARG A 800 -24.55 -13.35 13.64
N ARG A 801 -24.80 -14.49 12.96
CA ARG A 801 -24.68 -14.59 11.50
C ARG A 801 -25.52 -13.48 10.87
N PRO A 802 -24.94 -12.66 9.95
CA PRO A 802 -25.74 -11.69 9.23
C PRO A 802 -26.84 -12.47 8.47
N ARG A 803 -28.08 -12.01 8.52
CA ARG A 803 -29.11 -12.47 7.57
C ARG A 803 -28.59 -12.14 6.18
N PRO A 804 -28.69 -13.07 5.20
CA PRO A 804 -28.30 -12.76 3.83
C PRO A 804 -29.00 -11.46 3.41
N ALA A 805 -28.21 -10.51 2.93
CA ALA A 805 -28.74 -9.26 2.40
C ALA A 805 -29.70 -9.60 1.25
N ARG A 806 -30.93 -9.06 1.25
CA ARG A 806 -31.78 -9.08 0.08
C ARG A 806 -30.97 -8.44 -1.05
N GLU A 807 -30.83 -9.15 -2.15
CA GLU A 807 -30.22 -8.62 -3.38
C GLU A 807 -30.93 -7.30 -3.73
N PRO A 808 -30.18 -6.22 -3.96
CA PRO A 808 -30.79 -4.99 -4.48
C PRO A 808 -31.28 -5.25 -5.91
N ALA A 809 -32.50 -4.78 -6.21
CA ALA A 809 -33.05 -4.82 -7.55
C ALA A 809 -32.09 -4.18 -8.59
N PRO A 810 -32.05 -4.68 -9.83
CA PRO A 810 -31.11 -4.22 -10.84
C PRO A 810 -31.31 -2.73 -11.14
N ALA A 811 -30.30 -1.93 -10.85
CA ALA A 811 -30.28 -0.51 -11.19
C ALA A 811 -30.06 -0.34 -12.69
N GLY A 812 -30.86 0.56 -13.27
CA GLY A 812 -30.94 0.84 -14.69
C GLY A 812 -29.59 1.19 -15.35
N ARG A 813 -29.53 0.85 -16.63
CA ARG A 813 -28.42 1.05 -17.57
C ARG A 813 -27.86 2.47 -17.52
N SER A 814 -26.58 2.62 -17.21
CA SER A 814 -25.84 3.87 -17.41
C SER A 814 -24.89 3.77 -18.60
N HIS A 815 -25.08 4.68 -19.57
CA HIS A 815 -24.40 4.77 -20.87
C HIS A 815 -22.97 5.37 -20.80
N HIS A 816 -22.11 4.97 -19.87
CA HIS A 816 -20.79 5.63 -19.72
C HIS A 816 -19.56 4.84 -20.18
N PHE A 817 -19.74 3.65 -20.77
CA PHE A 817 -18.58 2.78 -21.11
C PHE A 817 -18.04 2.92 -22.54
N THR A 818 -18.77 3.61 -23.44
CA THR A 818 -18.39 3.69 -24.87
C THR A 818 -17.43 4.85 -25.20
N ALA A 819 -17.14 5.74 -24.25
CA ALA A 819 -16.34 6.95 -24.53
C ALA A 819 -14.81 6.77 -24.40
N LEU A 820 -14.33 5.73 -23.75
CA LEU A 820 -12.88 5.57 -23.44
C LEU A 820 -12.07 4.81 -24.50
N ARG A 821 -12.72 4.16 -25.48
CA ARG A 821 -12.02 3.48 -26.60
C ARG A 821 -11.98 4.29 -27.89
N ARG A 822 -12.74 5.39 -28.02
CA ARG A 822 -12.70 6.25 -29.22
C ARG A 822 -11.48 7.15 -29.35
N THR A 823 -10.67 7.29 -28.32
CA THR A 823 -9.44 8.11 -28.35
C THR A 823 -8.17 7.35 -28.70
N ALA A 824 -8.23 6.00 -28.82
CA ALA A 824 -7.06 5.19 -29.13
C ALA A 824 -7.10 4.53 -30.54
N GLY A 825 -8.16 4.74 -31.33
CA GLY A 825 -8.40 3.98 -32.56
C GLY A 825 -8.66 4.78 -33.85
N GLU A 826 -8.61 6.11 -33.84
CA GLU A 826 -8.82 6.88 -35.08
C GLU A 826 -7.55 7.63 -35.50
N GLY A 827 -6.64 6.91 -36.11
CA GLY A 827 -5.42 7.45 -36.71
C GLY A 827 -4.86 6.61 -37.85
N THR A 828 -5.72 6.08 -38.73
CA THR A 828 -5.23 5.60 -40.05
C THR A 828 -6.32 5.70 -41.12
N GLY A 829 -6.10 6.60 -42.05
CA GLY A 829 -6.42 6.40 -43.45
C GLY A 829 -7.80 6.77 -43.95
N GLN A 830 -7.91 7.91 -44.55
CA GLN A 830 -8.29 7.99 -45.98
C GLN A 830 -8.50 9.45 -46.39
N ASN A 831 -7.64 9.89 -47.30
CA ASN A 831 -7.87 11.04 -48.14
C ASN A 831 -8.69 10.55 -49.37
N PRO A 832 -9.77 11.21 -49.77
CA PRO A 832 -10.11 11.24 -51.18
C PRO A 832 -10.19 12.67 -51.70
N GLY A 833 -9.45 12.92 -52.81
CA GLY A 833 -9.51 14.16 -53.50
C GLY A 833 -10.91 14.43 -54.12
N HIS A 834 -11.26 15.65 -54.01
CA HIS A 834 -11.67 16.54 -55.14
C HIS A 834 -11.66 17.96 -54.59
#